data_1d3cd59aa8c5acd96049d7a41392b5cb
#
_entry.id   1d3cd59aa8c5acd96049d7a41392b5cb
#
_cell.length_a   1.000
_cell.length_b   1.000
_cell.length_c   1.000
_cell.angle_alpha   90.00
_cell.angle_beta   90.00
_cell.angle_gamma   90.00
#
_symmetry.space_group_name_H-M   'P 1'
#
loop_
_entity.id
_entity.type
_entity.pdbx_description
1 polymer ?
#
loop_
_entity_poly.entity_id
_entity_poly.type
_entity_poly.pdbx_seq_one_letter_code
_entity_poly.pdbx_strand_id
1 'polypeptide(L)'
;MKRIICLILAAVMLIAVQTGFAADGGGSGKEIEILNSIGVFDGLNITFTDSAAMKRADFLETVMHLYTGGNHPSAQNDIMFYDVPDGASYKWAADAALTLGFISGHDDGMFMPNDTISYFEALKIIVCALGYKPVAEANGGFPSGYVSAANRIKIGFSPSNPDGITMGDAARLILNALNTEILELSSFGNDSGIYKTEPNMTWLKAMFGIEKKEGIVTMNSKTALYSSGSNIGENQIMINNTVYDTAADFGDLLGLNAEYYVKDDDTVVYAYSVGNKTLKIDSVDLASDVTGRQITYYKNNRNNTVDIDKEITVIYNGVCVPDYEMSIFNIKNGRIELIAANGSGRYTAAKITEYKTAFITANNVNESFVVDAIGKSEINYKKYDSFYVYKDDGAEIDAAEIPLKSIVCIAESKDKTVAEWYVSADKVRGKIEERGKDGDNEYVVIEAVKIYLAKQNKIDTAVLNVNKNIIAYKDIFGKIAYAEQSSDSENKFAYMIANNVRDSFANKLIFKLYDQDGILSELESADNFYLNGDKVGDVTKLNNFIGKSTAVLYRCDEYGDVKAIYTPDTKGSPLVRICNKGKKMFYPGNSNYVFADENQTAFGGSFCVDENTKMLSIPTNAIDATEKKFNVMNPISFAIFDQYEVEAFTQNPSSNVAQYVLSIDEKSNLSLKNEAYLVVEKAECLDADGDQTYSLELTGKSQKNKTFTISEKSLAEDVETGDIIICNVNGQNEIDNLRVVFDTEKIDDLGNINKFEVANGVEHNGKWYANLGLYNGYIYSQKDNVVNFVKQGENPTSVKRADMLSFKTSNLLILQVDKDAPRARDRVQSVSPDALASYEDNSVCEEVWLYVRLGTPMFMVMYK
;
A
#
# COMPACT_ATOMS: atom_id res chain seq x y z
N MET A 1 2.63 8.69 -28.09
CA MET A 1 3.28 9.82 -27.39
C MET A 1 2.44 10.35 -26.21
N LYS A 2 1.12 10.59 -26.33
CA LYS A 2 0.32 11.05 -25.17
C LYS A 2 0.18 10.05 -24.00
N ARG A 3 0.24 8.74 -24.24
CA ARG A 3 0.16 7.70 -23.18
C ARG A 3 1.47 7.48 -22.40
N ILE A 4 2.60 7.85 -22.98
CA ILE A 4 3.91 7.77 -22.31
C ILE A 4 4.09 8.98 -21.38
N ILE A 5 3.50 10.12 -21.72
CA ILE A 5 3.55 11.31 -20.85
C ILE A 5 2.66 11.14 -19.61
N CYS A 6 1.51 10.46 -19.70
CA CYS A 6 0.67 10.15 -18.53
C CYS A 6 1.32 9.12 -17.58
N LEU A 7 2.09 8.16 -18.10
CA LEU A 7 2.82 7.20 -17.26
C LEU A 7 4.03 7.84 -16.54
N ILE A 8 4.64 8.84 -17.14
CA ILE A 8 5.73 9.61 -16.50
C ILE A 8 5.17 10.56 -15.44
N LEU A 9 4.00 11.17 -15.67
CA LEU A 9 3.32 12.01 -14.68
C LEU A 9 2.77 11.20 -13.50
N ALA A 10 2.23 9.99 -13.72
CA ALA A 10 1.82 9.09 -12.67
C ALA A 10 3.01 8.55 -11.85
N ALA A 11 4.18 8.32 -12.48
CA ALA A 11 5.40 7.93 -11.78
C ALA A 11 6.01 9.09 -10.96
N VAL A 12 5.78 10.35 -11.36
CA VAL A 12 6.24 11.52 -10.59
C VAL A 12 5.33 11.82 -9.41
N MET A 13 4.02 11.50 -9.47
CA MET A 13 3.12 11.64 -8.33
C MET A 13 3.23 10.49 -7.31
N LEU A 14 3.71 9.31 -7.70
CA LEU A 14 3.98 8.19 -6.77
C LEU A 14 5.33 8.31 -6.04
N ILE A 15 6.16 9.28 -6.40
CA ILE A 15 7.44 9.57 -5.70
C ILE A 15 7.25 10.54 -4.52
N ALA A 16 6.08 11.14 -4.36
CA ALA A 16 5.82 12.14 -3.32
C ALA A 16 5.39 11.58 -1.95
N VAL A 17 5.37 10.26 -1.75
CA VAL A 17 5.05 9.64 -0.44
C VAL A 17 6.11 8.61 0.00
N GLN A 18 7.28 8.63 -0.60
CA GLN A 18 8.44 7.94 -0.02
C GLN A 18 9.36 8.98 0.61
N THR A 19 9.08 9.38 1.84
CA THR A 19 10.09 9.95 2.72
C THR A 19 11.08 8.86 3.12
N GLY A 20 11.79 8.33 2.14
CA GLY A 20 13.04 7.65 2.39
C GLY A 20 14.04 8.69 2.81
N PHE A 21 14.41 8.71 4.09
CA PHE A 21 15.47 9.57 4.61
C PHE A 21 16.72 9.41 3.76
N ALA A 22 17.03 10.44 3.00
CA ALA A 22 18.31 10.53 2.34
C ALA A 22 19.38 10.60 3.41
N ALA A 23 20.17 9.55 3.54
CA ALA A 23 21.43 9.61 4.24
C ALA A 23 22.28 10.71 3.56
N ASP A 24 22.65 11.71 4.34
CA ASP A 24 23.75 12.67 4.20
C ASP A 24 24.36 12.79 2.78
N GLY A 25 23.56 13.16 1.80
CA GLY A 25 23.96 13.55 0.47
C GLY A 25 23.46 14.96 0.24
N GLY A 26 24.36 15.94 0.31
CA GLY A 26 24.08 17.37 0.20
C GLY A 26 23.45 17.78 -1.13
N GLY A 27 22.16 17.53 -1.29
CA GLY A 27 21.31 18.06 -2.35
C GLY A 27 20.34 19.06 -1.74
N SER A 28 20.10 20.19 -2.40
CA SER A 28 19.20 21.28 -1.98
C SER A 28 17.69 20.89 -1.96
N GLY A 29 17.34 19.65 -2.25
CA GLY A 29 15.95 19.12 -2.15
C GLY A 29 15.39 19.13 -0.73
N LYS A 30 16.24 18.98 0.28
CA LYS A 30 15.88 18.99 1.70
C LYS A 30 15.30 20.34 2.17
N GLU A 31 15.89 21.45 1.75
CA GLU A 31 15.41 22.77 2.10
C GLU A 31 14.01 23.02 1.54
N ILE A 32 13.71 22.51 0.34
CA ILE A 32 12.38 22.58 -0.27
C ILE A 32 11.39 21.76 0.54
N GLU A 33 11.74 20.54 0.97
CA GLU A 33 10.90 19.70 1.81
C GLU A 33 10.57 20.36 3.16
N ILE A 34 11.56 20.97 3.81
CA ILE A 34 11.36 21.72 5.06
C ILE A 34 10.38 22.87 4.83
N LEU A 35 10.58 23.67 3.79
CA LEU A 35 9.74 24.82 3.49
C LEU A 35 8.30 24.43 3.17
N ASN A 36 8.11 23.31 2.45
CA ASN A 36 6.79 22.70 2.22
C ASN A 36 6.13 22.27 3.54
N SER A 37 6.86 21.55 4.39
CA SER A 37 6.32 21.06 5.67
C SER A 37 5.96 22.17 6.66
N ILE A 38 6.62 23.33 6.56
CA ILE A 38 6.32 24.54 7.32
C ILE A 38 5.09 25.27 6.74
N GLY A 39 4.76 25.07 5.45
CA GLY A 39 3.69 25.77 4.76
C GLY A 39 4.11 27.08 4.10
N VAL A 40 5.39 27.24 3.78
CA VAL A 40 5.93 28.48 3.14
C VAL A 40 5.31 28.76 1.79
N PHE A 41 4.93 27.71 1.06
CA PHE A 41 4.38 27.82 -0.29
C PHE A 41 2.85 27.78 -0.35
N ASP A 42 2.18 27.68 0.81
CA ASP A 42 0.73 27.64 0.89
C ASP A 42 0.11 28.93 0.32
N GLY A 43 -0.78 28.79 -0.62
CA GLY A 43 -1.43 29.91 -1.30
C GLY A 43 -0.62 30.54 -2.46
N LEU A 44 0.56 29.99 -2.76
CA LEU A 44 1.37 30.37 -3.94
C LEU A 44 1.16 29.35 -5.07
N ASN A 45 1.07 29.87 -6.30
CA ASN A 45 1.00 28.99 -7.49
C ASN A 45 2.41 28.77 -8.09
N ILE A 46 3.34 28.34 -7.24
CA ILE A 46 4.74 28.12 -7.60
C ILE A 46 5.16 26.73 -7.11
N THR A 47 5.64 25.89 -8.01
CA THR A 47 6.21 24.58 -7.64
C THR A 47 7.73 24.65 -7.65
N PHE A 48 8.34 24.45 -6.50
CA PHE A 48 9.80 24.46 -6.36
C PHE A 48 10.38 23.12 -6.83
N THR A 49 11.39 23.21 -7.70
CA THR A 49 12.18 22.07 -8.18
C THR A 49 13.66 22.42 -8.04
N ASP A 50 14.43 21.59 -7.36
CA ASP A 50 15.79 21.87 -6.92
C ASP A 50 16.70 22.51 -7.99
N SER A 51 16.78 21.89 -9.16
CA SER A 51 17.69 22.30 -10.24
C SER A 51 17.10 23.35 -11.21
N ALA A 52 15.83 23.71 -11.07
CA ALA A 52 15.21 24.71 -11.94
C ALA A 52 15.74 26.12 -11.65
N ALA A 53 15.86 26.95 -12.67
CA ALA A 53 16.23 28.36 -12.51
C ALA A 53 15.14 29.12 -11.75
N MET A 54 15.53 29.94 -10.76
CA MET A 54 14.60 30.74 -9.98
C MET A 54 14.26 32.03 -10.70
N LYS A 55 13.01 32.25 -11.07
CA LYS A 55 12.59 33.50 -11.69
C LYS A 55 12.51 34.65 -10.67
N ARG A 56 12.77 35.87 -11.13
CA ARG A 56 12.70 37.08 -10.29
C ARG A 56 11.30 37.28 -9.71
N ALA A 57 10.27 37.11 -10.51
CA ALA A 57 8.87 37.20 -10.05
C ALA A 57 8.54 36.19 -8.98
N ASP A 58 8.87 34.91 -9.21
CA ASP A 58 8.56 33.79 -8.30
C ASP A 58 9.27 33.95 -6.96
N PHE A 59 10.56 34.35 -6.98
CA PHE A 59 11.32 34.65 -5.76
C PHE A 59 10.72 35.81 -4.98
N LEU A 60 10.45 36.92 -5.67
CA LEU A 60 9.88 38.09 -5.05
C LEU A 60 8.51 37.82 -4.45
N GLU A 61 7.63 37.14 -5.20
CA GLU A 61 6.27 36.75 -4.73
C GLU A 61 6.39 35.90 -3.47
N THR A 62 7.29 34.91 -3.45
CA THR A 62 7.52 34.05 -2.27
C THR A 62 7.98 34.86 -1.05
N VAL A 63 8.97 35.72 -1.20
CA VAL A 63 9.50 36.50 -0.07
C VAL A 63 8.52 37.54 0.40
N MET A 64 7.77 38.18 -0.49
CA MET A 64 6.75 39.17 -0.13
C MET A 64 5.52 38.49 0.52
N HIS A 65 5.15 37.30 0.08
CA HIS A 65 4.12 36.49 0.73
C HIS A 65 4.48 36.18 2.19
N LEU A 66 5.72 35.75 2.42
CA LEU A 66 6.26 35.58 3.77
C LEU A 66 6.27 36.90 4.56
N TYR A 67 6.75 37.98 3.98
CA TYR A 67 6.85 39.27 4.65
C TYR A 67 5.52 39.87 5.08
N THR A 68 4.47 39.63 4.28
CA THR A 68 3.11 40.15 4.54
C THR A 68 2.21 39.18 5.33
N GLY A 69 2.72 37.99 5.66
CA GLY A 69 1.93 36.93 6.32
C GLY A 69 0.76 36.46 5.49
N GLY A 70 0.94 36.30 4.19
CA GLY A 70 -0.10 35.88 3.26
C GLY A 70 -1.12 36.96 2.89
N ASN A 71 -1.01 38.16 3.46
CA ASN A 71 -1.85 39.28 3.07
C ASN A 71 -1.31 39.92 1.80
N HIS A 72 -2.16 40.05 0.79
CA HIS A 72 -1.79 40.72 -0.46
C HIS A 72 -2.33 42.15 -0.46
N PRO A 73 -1.54 43.15 -0.08
CA PRO A 73 -2.04 44.52 -0.07
C PRO A 73 -2.36 45.01 -1.47
N SER A 74 -3.50 45.67 -1.63
CA SER A 74 -3.85 46.32 -2.90
C SER A 74 -2.81 47.43 -3.18
N ALA A 75 -2.29 47.44 -4.40
CA ALA A 75 -1.39 48.50 -4.84
C ALA A 75 -2.04 49.87 -4.68
N GLN A 76 -1.41 50.79 -3.91
CA GLN A 76 -1.92 52.14 -3.70
C GLN A 76 -1.13 53.19 -4.52
N ASN A 77 -0.17 52.78 -5.35
CA ASN A 77 0.73 53.69 -6.04
C ASN A 77 0.69 53.55 -7.57
N ASP A 78 0.73 54.68 -8.25
CA ASP A 78 0.84 54.80 -9.74
C ASP A 78 2.22 54.45 -10.27
N ILE A 79 3.12 53.92 -9.47
CA ILE A 79 4.47 53.52 -9.92
C ILE A 79 4.38 52.09 -10.43
N MET A 80 4.54 51.94 -11.72
CA MET A 80 4.42 50.65 -12.42
C MET A 80 5.68 50.32 -13.19
N PHE A 81 6.07 49.05 -13.14
CA PHE A 81 7.05 48.52 -14.11
C PHE A 81 6.35 48.28 -15.44
N TYR A 82 6.99 48.68 -16.54
CA TYR A 82 6.39 48.62 -17.89
C TYR A 82 6.13 47.17 -18.37
N ASP A 83 6.84 46.20 -17.80
CA ASP A 83 6.79 44.78 -18.15
C ASP A 83 6.03 43.92 -17.13
N VAL A 84 5.30 44.53 -16.17
CA VAL A 84 4.44 43.85 -15.20
C VAL A 84 2.96 44.10 -15.57
N PRO A 85 2.27 43.15 -16.20
CA PRO A 85 0.86 43.30 -16.56
C PRO A 85 -0.05 43.44 -15.35
N ASP A 86 -1.16 44.18 -15.47
CA ASP A 86 -2.12 44.36 -14.39
C ASP A 86 -2.77 43.08 -13.86
N GLY A 87 -2.84 42.01 -14.70
CA GLY A 87 -3.36 40.70 -14.32
C GLY A 87 -2.28 39.70 -13.85
N ALA A 88 -1.02 40.08 -13.69
CA ALA A 88 0.00 39.17 -13.22
C ALA A 88 -0.18 38.82 -11.75
N SER A 89 -0.05 37.53 -11.38
CA SER A 89 -0.18 37.05 -9.97
C SER A 89 0.78 37.76 -9.03
N TYR A 90 1.98 38.03 -9.47
CA TYR A 90 3.08 38.65 -8.72
C TYR A 90 3.04 40.19 -8.70
N LYS A 91 2.07 40.84 -9.39
CA LYS A 91 2.00 42.31 -9.47
C LYS A 91 1.94 42.94 -8.09
N TRP A 92 1.11 42.45 -7.21
CA TRP A 92 0.98 42.93 -5.83
C TRP A 92 2.35 42.95 -5.09
N ALA A 93 3.14 41.88 -5.29
CA ALA A 93 4.45 41.72 -4.67
C ALA A 93 5.48 42.70 -5.26
N ALA A 94 5.45 42.91 -6.55
CA ALA A 94 6.32 43.90 -7.22
C ALA A 94 6.02 45.32 -6.77
N ASP A 95 4.75 45.71 -6.70
CA ASP A 95 4.32 47.04 -6.26
C ASP A 95 4.64 47.26 -4.78
N ALA A 96 4.38 46.29 -3.92
CA ALA A 96 4.71 46.37 -2.49
C ALA A 96 6.22 46.46 -2.26
N ALA A 97 7.02 45.63 -2.93
CA ALA A 97 8.48 45.60 -2.78
C ALA A 97 9.13 46.87 -3.32
N LEU A 98 8.60 47.45 -4.38
CA LEU A 98 9.05 48.73 -4.89
C LEU A 98 8.75 49.84 -3.90
N THR A 99 7.55 49.88 -3.34
CA THR A 99 7.13 50.88 -2.32
C THR A 99 8.00 50.81 -1.05
N LEU A 100 8.33 49.60 -0.59
CA LEU A 100 9.21 49.35 0.57
C LEU A 100 10.70 49.54 0.24
N GLY A 101 11.03 49.70 -1.03
CA GLY A 101 12.41 49.85 -1.51
C GLY A 101 13.23 48.57 -1.33
N PHE A 102 12.61 47.41 -1.46
CA PHE A 102 13.29 46.12 -1.52
C PHE A 102 13.89 45.92 -2.90
N ILE A 103 13.17 46.40 -3.91
CA ILE A 103 13.60 46.44 -5.30
C ILE A 103 13.60 47.88 -5.84
N SER A 104 14.33 48.14 -6.89
CA SER A 104 14.35 49.45 -7.57
C SER A 104 14.05 49.38 -9.06
N GLY A 105 13.99 48.17 -9.63
CA GLY A 105 13.92 47.93 -11.08
C GLY A 105 15.24 48.30 -11.78
N HIS A 106 15.18 48.22 -13.11
CA HIS A 106 16.29 48.61 -14.00
C HIS A 106 16.15 50.09 -14.45
N ASP A 107 17.21 50.67 -15.01
CA ASP A 107 17.24 52.06 -15.47
C ASP A 107 16.20 52.37 -16.56
N ASP A 108 15.71 51.35 -17.28
CA ASP A 108 14.67 51.44 -18.29
C ASP A 108 13.24 51.31 -17.73
N GLY A 109 13.07 51.16 -16.42
CA GLY A 109 11.78 51.02 -15.78
C GLY A 109 11.16 49.61 -15.85
N MET A 110 11.97 48.61 -16.16
CA MET A 110 11.57 47.20 -16.26
C MET A 110 11.89 46.43 -14.96
N PHE A 111 11.07 45.41 -14.67
CA PHE A 111 11.29 44.48 -13.58
C PHE A 111 11.98 43.19 -14.02
N MET A 112 11.72 42.75 -15.26
CA MET A 112 12.21 41.52 -15.86
C MET A 112 11.75 40.28 -15.11
N PRO A 113 10.42 40.02 -14.99
CA PRO A 113 9.84 39.01 -14.10
C PRO A 113 10.26 37.58 -14.43
N ASN A 114 10.49 37.27 -15.72
CA ASN A 114 10.82 35.94 -16.20
C ASN A 114 12.32 35.63 -16.22
N ASP A 115 13.16 36.63 -15.99
CA ASP A 115 14.61 36.43 -15.92
C ASP A 115 14.99 35.70 -14.64
N THR A 116 16.06 34.93 -14.71
CA THR A 116 16.62 34.28 -13.52
C THR A 116 17.18 35.32 -12.56
N ILE A 117 16.79 35.27 -11.30
CA ILE A 117 17.27 36.17 -10.28
C ILE A 117 18.75 35.88 -9.93
N SER A 118 19.57 36.92 -9.81
CA SER A 118 20.92 36.76 -9.32
C SER A 118 20.97 36.60 -7.78
N TYR A 119 22.01 35.95 -7.29
CA TYR A 119 22.22 35.77 -5.86
C TYR A 119 22.26 37.11 -5.08
N PHE A 120 22.87 38.14 -5.66
CA PHE A 120 22.98 39.44 -4.98
C PHE A 120 21.63 40.16 -4.89
N GLU A 121 20.78 40.01 -5.91
CA GLU A 121 19.42 40.57 -5.90
C GLU A 121 18.55 39.83 -4.89
N ALA A 122 18.63 38.47 -4.86
CA ALA A 122 17.95 37.68 -3.87
C ALA A 122 18.35 38.02 -2.43
N LEU A 123 19.69 38.21 -2.18
CA LEU A 123 20.19 38.67 -0.89
C LEU A 123 19.65 40.06 -0.51
N LYS A 124 19.56 40.98 -1.46
CA LYS A 124 19.02 42.31 -1.20
C LYS A 124 17.59 42.23 -0.70
N ILE A 125 16.73 41.48 -1.39
CA ILE A 125 15.30 41.30 -1.05
C ILE A 125 15.18 40.68 0.36
N ILE A 126 15.89 39.59 0.63
CA ILE A 126 15.86 38.90 1.96
C ILE A 126 16.39 39.82 3.09
N VAL A 127 17.52 40.49 2.89
CA VAL A 127 18.11 41.38 3.91
C VAL A 127 17.17 42.56 4.22
N CYS A 128 16.44 43.03 3.20
CA CYS A 128 15.40 44.03 3.40
C CYS A 128 14.21 43.46 4.19
N ALA A 129 13.72 42.28 3.84
CA ALA A 129 12.61 41.62 4.52
C ALA A 129 12.92 41.37 6.01
N LEU A 130 14.15 41.00 6.34
CA LEU A 130 14.60 40.82 7.72
C LEU A 130 14.84 42.13 8.49
N GLY A 131 14.68 43.31 7.86
CA GLY A 131 14.85 44.63 8.48
C GLY A 131 16.30 45.13 8.49
N TYR A 132 17.27 44.41 7.91
CA TYR A 132 18.71 44.79 7.94
C TYR A 132 19.11 45.77 6.84
N LYS A 133 18.18 46.33 6.06
CA LYS A 133 18.43 47.34 5.05
C LYS A 133 19.28 48.51 5.59
N PRO A 134 18.99 49.14 6.75
CA PRO A 134 19.81 50.24 7.26
C PRO A 134 21.26 49.84 7.54
N VAL A 135 21.47 48.61 7.99
CA VAL A 135 22.83 48.08 8.22
C VAL A 135 23.57 47.87 6.89
N ALA A 136 22.89 47.33 5.87
CA ALA A 136 23.47 47.12 4.56
C ALA A 136 23.85 48.45 3.87
N GLU A 137 22.95 49.45 3.91
CA GLU A 137 23.18 50.76 3.32
C GLU A 137 24.34 51.50 4.02
N ALA A 138 24.43 51.41 5.36
CA ALA A 138 25.55 52.03 6.11
C ALA A 138 26.91 51.36 5.82
N ASN A 139 26.93 50.12 5.28
CA ASN A 139 28.13 49.36 4.95
C ASN A 139 28.44 49.31 3.44
N GLY A 140 27.98 50.27 2.65
CA GLY A 140 28.35 50.45 1.26
C GLY A 140 27.25 50.10 0.25
N GLY A 141 26.04 49.80 0.70
CA GLY A 141 24.88 49.57 -0.16
C GLY A 141 25.01 48.37 -1.07
N PHE A 142 24.24 48.35 -2.18
CA PHE A 142 24.23 47.25 -3.12
C PHE A 142 25.43 47.20 -4.05
N PRO A 143 26.06 46.02 -4.28
CA PRO A 143 25.76 44.74 -3.66
C PRO A 143 26.55 44.48 -2.37
N SER A 144 27.69 45.13 -2.15
CA SER A 144 28.69 44.76 -1.12
C SER A 144 28.17 44.89 0.31
N GLY A 145 27.41 45.93 0.62
CA GLY A 145 26.79 46.13 1.94
C GLY A 145 25.76 45.06 2.28
N TYR A 146 24.99 44.61 1.30
CA TYR A 146 24.01 43.53 1.47
C TYR A 146 24.66 42.15 1.65
N VAL A 147 25.74 41.87 0.93
CA VAL A 147 26.57 40.67 1.16
C VAL A 147 27.20 40.70 2.55
N SER A 148 27.72 41.86 2.99
CA SER A 148 28.27 42.00 4.33
C SER A 148 27.23 41.79 5.43
N ALA A 149 26.02 42.35 5.25
CA ALA A 149 24.90 42.15 6.16
C ALA A 149 24.48 40.68 6.22
N ALA A 150 24.30 40.03 5.06
CA ALA A 150 23.95 38.63 4.96
C ALA A 150 24.97 37.70 5.63
N ASN A 151 26.26 37.95 5.45
CA ASN A 151 27.33 37.19 6.12
C ASN A 151 27.33 37.38 7.62
N ARG A 152 27.10 38.61 8.09
CA ARG A 152 27.01 38.91 9.52
C ARG A 152 25.91 38.16 10.24
N ILE A 153 24.74 37.99 9.59
CA ILE A 153 23.59 37.24 10.13
C ILE A 153 23.58 35.76 9.67
N LYS A 154 24.64 35.32 9.01
CA LYS A 154 24.90 33.91 8.61
C LYS A 154 23.87 33.32 7.65
N ILE A 155 23.21 34.14 6.85
CA ILE A 155 22.31 33.66 5.81
C ILE A 155 23.00 33.41 4.47
N GLY A 156 24.15 34.06 4.24
CA GLY A 156 24.91 33.98 3.00
C GLY A 156 25.60 32.63 2.80
N PHE A 157 25.70 32.23 1.55
CA PHE A 157 26.51 31.09 1.09
C PHE A 157 27.07 31.38 -0.30
N SER A 158 27.86 30.46 -0.88
CA SER A 158 28.39 30.60 -2.24
C SER A 158 27.62 29.68 -3.17
N PRO A 159 26.67 30.17 -4.01
CA PRO A 159 26.00 29.37 -4.98
C PRO A 159 26.91 28.96 -6.13
N SER A 160 26.54 27.91 -6.86
CA SER A 160 27.33 27.47 -8.03
C SER A 160 27.33 28.49 -9.16
N ASN A 161 26.23 29.22 -9.33
CA ASN A 161 26.09 30.31 -10.30
C ASN A 161 25.49 31.55 -9.61
N PRO A 162 26.33 32.57 -9.25
CA PRO A 162 25.82 33.76 -8.60
C PRO A 162 25.03 34.71 -9.52
N ASP A 163 25.16 34.58 -10.84
CA ASP A 163 24.45 35.40 -11.82
C ASP A 163 23.02 34.89 -12.09
N GLY A 164 22.72 33.68 -11.67
CA GLY A 164 21.39 33.11 -11.81
C GLY A 164 21.23 31.88 -10.91
N ILE A 165 20.53 32.02 -9.78
CA ILE A 165 20.37 30.95 -8.79
C ILE A 165 19.28 29.94 -9.18
N THR A 166 19.41 28.74 -8.64
CA THR A 166 18.37 27.70 -8.74
C THR A 166 17.27 27.88 -7.70
N MET A 167 16.14 27.19 -7.89
CA MET A 167 15.09 27.15 -6.87
C MET A 167 15.58 26.51 -5.56
N GLY A 168 16.51 25.54 -5.63
CA GLY A 168 17.17 24.97 -4.47
C GLY A 168 18.05 26.01 -3.72
N ASP A 169 18.83 26.81 -4.44
CA ASP A 169 19.60 27.94 -3.83
C ASP A 169 18.66 28.95 -3.18
N ALA A 170 17.51 29.25 -3.84
CA ALA A 170 16.50 30.15 -3.31
C ALA A 170 15.86 29.59 -2.03
N ALA A 171 15.49 28.29 -2.04
CA ALA A 171 14.94 27.60 -0.88
C ALA A 171 15.93 27.65 0.31
N ARG A 172 17.22 27.37 0.05
CA ARG A 172 18.26 27.45 1.08
C ARG A 172 18.38 28.87 1.65
N LEU A 173 18.33 29.89 0.81
CA LEU A 173 18.41 31.28 1.25
C LEU A 173 17.19 31.66 2.10
N ILE A 174 15.99 31.28 1.68
CA ILE A 174 14.74 31.51 2.42
C ILE A 174 14.77 30.78 3.77
N LEU A 175 15.19 29.52 3.80
CA LEU A 175 15.26 28.74 5.05
C LEU A 175 16.28 29.33 6.02
N ASN A 176 17.45 29.78 5.55
CA ASN A 176 18.41 30.45 6.38
C ASN A 176 17.84 31.76 6.93
N ALA A 177 17.12 32.52 6.11
CA ALA A 177 16.47 33.75 6.54
C ALA A 177 15.39 33.52 7.60
N LEU A 178 14.55 32.49 7.42
CA LEU A 178 13.51 32.13 8.38
C LEU A 178 14.11 31.81 9.76
N ASN A 179 15.26 31.19 9.82
CA ASN A 179 15.97 30.88 11.07
C ASN A 179 16.78 32.06 11.66
N THR A 180 16.59 33.26 11.13
CA THR A 180 17.32 34.46 11.54
C THR A 180 16.41 35.41 12.32
N GLU A 181 16.97 36.06 13.35
CA GLU A 181 16.24 37.10 14.11
C GLU A 181 15.97 38.33 13.25
N ILE A 182 14.77 38.86 13.38
CA ILE A 182 14.32 40.05 12.67
C ILE A 182 14.89 41.29 13.38
N LEU A 183 15.36 42.27 12.59
CA LEU A 183 15.83 43.55 13.11
C LEU A 183 14.70 44.58 13.05
N GLU A 184 14.26 45.04 14.21
CA GLU A 184 13.20 46.02 14.33
C GLU A 184 13.68 47.38 14.80
N LEU A 185 12.95 48.43 14.36
CA LEU A 185 13.17 49.77 14.84
C LEU A 185 12.64 49.91 16.27
N SER A 186 13.51 50.02 17.23
CA SER A 186 13.16 50.11 18.66
C SER A 186 12.79 51.55 19.10
N SER A 187 13.50 52.54 18.60
CA SER A 187 13.30 53.96 18.90
C SER A 187 14.05 54.87 17.93
N PHE A 188 13.72 56.16 17.96
CA PHE A 188 14.54 57.15 17.23
C PHE A 188 15.51 57.84 18.20
N GLY A 189 16.81 57.85 17.84
CA GLY A 189 17.79 58.68 18.47
C GLY A 189 17.84 60.09 17.87
N ASN A 190 18.83 60.94 18.30
CA ASN A 190 18.88 62.35 17.91
C ASN A 190 19.00 62.59 16.40
N ASP A 191 19.51 61.63 15.60
CA ASP A 191 19.65 61.77 14.14
C ASP A 191 19.50 60.40 13.38
N SER A 192 19.16 59.29 14.07
CA SER A 192 19.08 57.96 13.47
C SER A 192 18.15 57.04 14.22
N GLY A 193 17.61 56.04 13.53
CA GLY A 193 16.83 54.95 14.17
C GLY A 193 17.75 54.06 15.01
N ILE A 194 17.26 53.64 16.17
CA ILE A 194 17.88 52.64 17.01
C ILE A 194 17.19 51.32 16.73
N TYR A 195 17.93 50.35 16.21
CA TYR A 195 17.45 49.04 15.83
C TYR A 195 17.91 47.99 16.83
N LYS A 196 17.10 47.04 17.12
CA LYS A 196 17.41 45.86 17.94
C LYS A 196 16.76 44.62 17.41
N THR A 197 17.32 43.47 17.74
CA THR A 197 16.69 42.19 17.59
C THR A 197 15.99 41.83 18.89
N GLU A 198 14.85 41.15 18.83
CA GLU A 198 14.26 40.52 19.98
C GLU A 198 14.90 39.11 20.11
N PRO A 199 15.56 38.80 21.25
CA PRO A 199 16.21 37.50 21.41
C PRO A 199 15.25 36.33 21.20
N ASN A 200 15.65 35.35 20.39
CA ASN A 200 14.91 34.17 20.01
C ASN A 200 13.63 34.41 19.15
N MET A 201 13.39 35.64 18.71
CA MET A 201 12.33 35.96 17.77
C MET A 201 12.86 35.86 16.33
N THR A 202 12.92 34.64 15.79
CA THR A 202 13.27 34.42 14.39
C THR A 202 12.11 34.72 13.47
N TRP A 203 12.39 34.97 12.20
CA TRP A 203 11.34 35.20 11.21
C TRP A 203 10.39 33.98 11.13
N LEU A 204 10.92 32.76 11.26
CA LEU A 204 10.16 31.52 11.35
C LEU A 204 9.15 31.53 12.50
N LYS A 205 9.61 31.94 13.69
CA LYS A 205 8.75 32.00 14.87
C LYS A 205 7.69 33.08 14.74
N ALA A 206 8.07 34.25 14.24
CA ALA A 206 7.17 35.38 14.04
C ALA A 206 6.04 35.07 13.03
N MET A 207 6.35 34.32 11.97
CA MET A 207 5.40 34.05 10.88
C MET A 207 4.57 32.79 11.11
N PHE A 208 5.15 31.74 11.64
CA PHE A 208 4.55 30.41 11.68
C PHE A 208 4.36 29.85 13.10
N GLY A 209 4.87 30.55 14.14
CA GLY A 209 4.90 30.01 15.50
C GLY A 209 5.79 28.76 15.61
N ILE A 210 6.80 28.64 14.72
CA ILE A 210 7.64 27.46 14.65
C ILE A 210 9.06 27.81 15.15
N GLU A 211 9.62 26.94 15.99
CA GLU A 211 10.98 27.00 16.44
C GLU A 211 11.80 25.85 15.87
N LYS A 212 13.03 26.15 15.46
CA LYS A 212 14.03 25.15 15.13
C LYS A 212 14.74 24.73 16.41
N LYS A 213 14.75 23.45 16.72
CA LYS A 213 15.42 22.86 17.88
C LYS A 213 16.32 21.70 17.47
N GLU A 214 17.13 21.24 18.41
CA GLU A 214 18.03 20.10 18.23
C GLU A 214 17.97 19.19 19.46
N GLY A 215 18.00 17.89 19.23
CA GLY A 215 17.96 16.91 20.32
C GLY A 215 18.00 15.47 19.86
N ILE A 216 18.23 14.59 20.81
CA ILE A 216 18.26 13.13 20.56
C ILE A 216 16.84 12.58 20.65
N VAL A 217 16.43 11.84 19.62
CA VAL A 217 15.17 11.11 19.62
C VAL A 217 15.31 9.90 20.53
N THR A 218 14.53 9.89 21.61
CA THR A 218 14.64 8.88 22.67
C THR A 218 13.49 7.87 22.67
N MET A 219 12.37 8.18 21.99
CA MET A 219 11.22 7.28 21.87
C MET A 219 10.39 7.62 20.66
N ASN A 220 9.86 6.63 19.99
CA ASN A 220 8.79 6.74 19.01
C ASN A 220 7.60 5.86 19.44
N SER A 221 6.52 5.79 18.67
CA SER A 221 5.32 5.00 19.01
C SER A 221 5.59 3.50 19.23
N LYS A 222 6.66 2.98 18.62
CA LYS A 222 6.99 1.54 18.63
C LYS A 222 8.06 1.20 19.64
N THR A 223 9.07 2.07 19.84
CA THR A 223 10.31 1.75 20.54
C THR A 223 10.81 2.89 21.38
N ALA A 224 11.43 2.56 22.51
CA ALA A 224 12.15 3.50 23.38
C ALA A 224 13.62 3.10 23.53
N LEU A 225 14.52 4.09 23.67
CA LEU A 225 15.95 3.83 23.91
C LEU A 225 16.24 3.22 25.29
N TYR A 226 15.47 3.60 26.30
CA TYR A 226 15.80 3.33 27.71
C TYR A 226 14.73 2.54 28.45
N SER A 227 13.72 2.03 27.75
CA SER A 227 12.67 1.18 28.33
C SER A 227 12.28 0.06 27.36
N SER A 228 11.72 -1.01 27.88
CA SER A 228 11.30 -2.17 27.09
C SER A 228 10.09 -1.93 26.21
N GLY A 229 9.46 -0.76 26.27
CA GLY A 229 8.31 -0.41 25.43
C GLY A 229 8.11 1.08 25.33
N SER A 230 7.31 1.49 24.33
CA SER A 230 6.84 2.86 24.18
C SER A 230 5.59 3.11 25.00
N ASN A 231 5.46 4.31 25.54
CA ASN A 231 4.29 4.78 26.28
C ASN A 231 3.69 6.07 25.65
N ILE A 232 4.06 6.36 24.40
CA ILE A 232 3.54 7.50 23.62
C ILE A 232 2.66 7.02 22.47
N GLY A 233 1.80 7.90 21.96
CA GLY A 233 0.84 7.59 20.90
C GLY A 233 1.49 7.38 19.51
N GLU A 234 0.69 6.89 18.56
CA GLU A 234 1.14 6.61 17.19
C GLU A 234 1.71 7.84 16.47
N ASN A 235 1.12 9.02 16.72
CA ASN A 235 1.56 10.28 16.13
C ASN A 235 2.38 11.12 17.11
N GLN A 236 3.24 10.47 17.90
CA GLN A 236 4.07 11.13 18.87
C GLN A 236 5.53 10.67 18.80
N ILE A 237 6.41 11.59 19.17
CA ILE A 237 7.84 11.35 19.27
C ILE A 237 8.37 11.99 20.56
N MET A 238 9.34 11.35 21.20
CA MET A 238 10.02 11.96 22.35
C MET A 238 11.44 12.38 21.96
N ILE A 239 11.74 13.65 22.16
CA ILE A 239 13.07 14.24 21.90
C ILE A 239 13.57 14.86 23.21
N ASN A 240 14.76 14.48 23.67
CA ASN A 240 15.33 14.95 24.95
C ASN A 240 14.34 14.87 26.12
N ASN A 241 13.57 13.76 26.23
CA ASN A 241 12.55 13.53 27.26
C ASN A 241 11.30 14.42 27.18
N THR A 242 11.12 15.20 26.13
CA THR A 242 9.87 15.93 25.86
C THR A 242 9.09 15.20 24.77
N VAL A 243 7.80 14.96 25.01
CA VAL A 243 6.89 14.35 24.04
C VAL A 243 6.32 15.45 23.15
N TYR A 244 6.34 15.21 21.88
CA TYR A 244 5.78 16.07 20.84
C TYR A 244 4.79 15.27 20.00
N ASP A 245 3.73 15.92 19.54
CA ASP A 245 2.90 15.39 18.46
C ASP A 245 3.65 15.51 17.12
N THR A 246 3.35 14.65 16.17
CA THR A 246 4.02 14.66 14.86
C THR A 246 3.01 14.68 13.71
N ALA A 247 3.35 15.43 12.67
CA ALA A 247 2.59 15.45 11.41
C ALA A 247 3.00 14.32 10.44
N ALA A 248 4.14 13.65 10.70
CA ALA A 248 4.69 12.58 9.89
C ALA A 248 5.40 11.54 10.76
N ASP A 249 5.69 10.36 10.20
CA ASP A 249 6.49 9.34 10.90
C ASP A 249 7.99 9.70 10.86
N PHE A 250 8.56 9.91 12.04
CA PHE A 250 9.99 10.14 12.25
C PHE A 250 10.66 8.98 13.01
N GLY A 251 10.07 7.79 12.95
CA GLY A 251 10.53 6.61 13.70
C GLY A 251 11.96 6.19 13.42
N ASP A 252 12.46 6.42 12.22
CA ASP A 252 13.84 6.12 11.84
C ASP A 252 14.88 6.95 12.57
N LEU A 253 14.50 8.10 13.14
CA LEU A 253 15.39 8.99 13.88
C LEU A 253 15.73 8.50 15.29
N LEU A 254 15.11 7.42 15.76
CA LEU A 254 15.34 6.89 17.11
C LEU A 254 16.84 6.64 17.36
N GLY A 255 17.36 7.24 18.43
CA GLY A 255 18.78 7.18 18.81
C GLY A 255 19.69 8.19 18.09
N LEU A 256 19.18 8.90 17.10
CA LEU A 256 19.90 9.93 16.38
C LEU A 256 19.69 11.30 17.02
N ASN A 257 20.68 12.15 16.90
CA ASN A 257 20.52 13.58 17.10
C ASN A 257 19.83 14.14 15.87
N ALA A 258 18.77 14.90 16.08
CA ALA A 258 17.94 15.48 15.01
C ALA A 258 17.80 16.98 15.21
N GLU A 259 17.84 17.73 14.11
CA GLU A 259 17.24 19.06 14.04
C GLU A 259 15.75 18.87 13.72
N TYR A 260 14.89 19.61 14.40
CA TYR A 260 13.45 19.53 14.22
C TYR A 260 12.78 20.90 14.32
N TYR A 261 11.66 21.02 13.60
CA TYR A 261 10.85 22.22 13.51
C TYR A 261 9.54 21.95 14.27
N VAL A 262 9.32 22.71 15.35
CA VAL A 262 8.20 22.48 16.26
C VAL A 262 7.35 23.74 16.38
N LYS A 263 6.01 23.57 16.24
CA LYS A 263 5.02 24.63 16.47
C LYS A 263 4.85 24.96 17.95
N ASP A 264 4.24 26.11 18.24
CA ASP A 264 3.90 26.53 19.61
C ASP A 264 2.89 25.56 20.30
N ASP A 265 2.19 24.71 19.55
CA ASP A 265 1.31 23.66 20.05
C ASP A 265 2.02 22.31 20.31
N ASP A 266 3.35 22.32 20.34
CA ASP A 266 4.21 21.15 20.51
C ASP A 266 4.11 20.10 19.37
N THR A 267 3.67 20.50 18.17
CA THR A 267 3.65 19.63 16.97
C THR A 267 4.95 19.74 16.17
N VAL A 268 5.70 18.65 16.00
CA VAL A 268 6.86 18.56 15.11
C VAL A 268 6.36 18.40 13.67
N VAL A 269 6.62 19.40 12.84
CA VAL A 269 6.23 19.42 11.44
C VAL A 269 7.26 18.82 10.51
N TYR A 270 8.55 18.89 10.91
CA TYR A 270 9.66 18.28 10.17
C TYR A 270 10.82 17.95 11.11
N ALA A 271 11.51 16.85 10.86
CA ALA A 271 12.70 16.46 11.60
C ALA A 271 13.68 15.70 10.71
N TYR A 272 14.97 15.84 10.94
CA TYR A 272 16.01 15.13 10.21
C TYR A 272 17.26 14.93 11.06
N SER A 273 18.02 13.89 10.73
CA SER A 273 19.26 13.59 11.45
C SER A 273 20.37 14.61 11.15
N VAL A 274 21.13 15.00 12.15
CA VAL A 274 22.25 15.96 12.02
C VAL A 274 23.41 15.58 12.93
N GLY A 275 24.63 15.70 12.39
CA GLY A 275 25.85 15.53 13.16
C GLY A 275 26.10 14.14 13.72
N ASN A 276 25.41 13.12 13.21
CA ASN A 276 25.54 11.74 13.66
C ASN A 276 26.65 11.01 12.91
N LYS A 277 27.29 10.07 13.59
CA LYS A 277 28.11 9.06 12.94
C LYS A 277 27.46 7.70 13.11
N THR A 278 27.13 7.07 12.00
CA THR A 278 26.56 5.72 11.99
C THR A 278 27.53 4.72 11.35
N LEU A 279 27.49 3.49 11.83
CA LEU A 279 28.21 2.36 11.24
C LEU A 279 27.26 1.21 11.09
N LYS A 280 26.98 0.83 9.85
CA LYS A 280 26.16 -0.33 9.52
C LYS A 280 27.07 -1.51 9.20
N ILE A 281 26.83 -2.64 9.86
CA ILE A 281 27.56 -3.90 9.71
C ILE A 281 26.52 -4.98 9.43
N ASP A 282 26.55 -5.53 8.23
CA ASP A 282 25.69 -6.65 7.88
C ASP A 282 26.26 -7.96 8.46
N SER A 283 25.39 -8.89 8.80
CA SER A 283 25.80 -10.18 9.42
C SER A 283 26.82 -10.96 8.59
N VAL A 284 26.80 -10.77 7.26
CA VAL A 284 27.76 -11.40 6.33
C VAL A 284 29.17 -10.82 6.44
N ASP A 285 29.27 -9.60 6.94
CA ASP A 285 30.53 -8.88 7.10
C ASP A 285 31.16 -9.10 8.48
N LEU A 286 30.48 -9.76 9.41
CA LEU A 286 31.06 -10.12 10.69
C LEU A 286 32.19 -11.13 10.46
N ALA A 287 33.41 -10.74 10.85
CA ALA A 287 34.62 -11.52 10.58
C ALA A 287 34.84 -12.63 11.63
N SER A 288 34.27 -12.49 12.82
CA SER A 288 34.33 -13.48 13.92
C SER A 288 33.24 -13.21 14.94
N ASP A 289 32.97 -14.20 15.79
CA ASP A 289 32.08 -14.03 16.93
C ASP A 289 32.57 -12.93 17.88
N VAL A 290 31.65 -12.11 18.35
CA VAL A 290 31.91 -11.06 19.31
C VAL A 290 32.02 -11.67 20.71
N THR A 291 33.23 -11.76 21.23
CA THR A 291 33.50 -12.36 22.55
C THR A 291 33.87 -11.34 23.63
N GLY A 292 34.15 -10.12 23.23
CA GLY A 292 34.45 -8.99 24.10
C GLY A 292 33.73 -7.75 23.62
N ARG A 293 34.17 -6.57 24.06
CA ARG A 293 33.57 -5.28 23.66
C ARG A 293 34.14 -4.74 22.34
N GLN A 294 34.39 -5.62 21.39
CA GLN A 294 34.91 -5.24 20.10
C GLN A 294 34.25 -6.09 18.99
N ILE A 295 33.74 -5.44 17.97
CA ILE A 295 33.21 -6.11 16.78
C ILE A 295 34.28 -6.02 15.68
N THR A 296 34.66 -7.18 15.13
CA THR A 296 35.54 -7.27 13.96
C THR A 296 34.70 -7.54 12.73
N TYR A 297 34.83 -6.70 11.72
CA TYR A 297 34.02 -6.79 10.49
C TYR A 297 34.86 -6.54 9.24
N TYR A 298 34.43 -7.11 8.11
CA TYR A 298 35.09 -7.01 6.82
C TYR A 298 34.51 -5.86 6.00
N LYS A 299 35.35 -4.91 5.57
CA LYS A 299 34.94 -3.81 4.73
C LYS A 299 36.14 -3.32 3.91
N ASN A 300 35.94 -3.02 2.62
CA ASN A 300 36.98 -2.55 1.70
C ASN A 300 38.17 -3.52 1.62
N ASN A 301 37.90 -4.82 1.54
CA ASN A 301 38.88 -5.92 1.44
C ASN A 301 39.84 -6.01 2.65
N ARG A 302 39.44 -5.59 3.83
CA ARG A 302 40.22 -5.73 5.07
C ARG A 302 39.34 -5.85 6.30
N ASN A 303 39.88 -6.47 7.34
CA ASN A 303 39.27 -6.52 8.64
C ASN A 303 39.39 -5.14 9.30
N ASN A 304 38.29 -4.66 9.85
CA ASN A 304 38.20 -3.46 10.64
C ASN A 304 37.66 -3.85 12.01
N THR A 305 37.93 -3.02 13.00
CA THR A 305 37.41 -3.22 14.38
C THR A 305 36.73 -1.96 14.86
N VAL A 306 35.69 -2.15 15.67
CA VAL A 306 34.99 -1.09 16.37
C VAL A 306 34.78 -1.49 17.83
N ASP A 307 35.10 -0.56 18.73
CA ASP A 307 34.89 -0.77 20.16
C ASP A 307 33.46 -0.45 20.55
N ILE A 308 32.87 -1.30 21.38
CA ILE A 308 31.54 -1.17 21.92
C ILE A 308 31.64 -0.55 23.32
N ASP A 309 31.02 0.61 23.50
CA ASP A 309 30.93 1.25 24.80
C ASP A 309 30.24 0.35 25.83
N LYS A 310 30.68 0.41 27.08
CA LYS A 310 30.07 -0.37 28.18
C LYS A 310 28.68 0.11 28.56
N GLU A 311 28.35 1.34 28.20
CA GLU A 311 27.04 1.98 28.46
C GLU A 311 26.19 2.11 27.20
N ILE A 312 26.53 1.40 26.11
CA ILE A 312 25.74 1.44 24.88
C ILE A 312 24.33 0.88 25.13
N THR A 313 23.34 1.60 24.67
CA THR A 313 21.96 1.13 24.65
C THR A 313 21.75 0.17 23.50
N VAL A 314 21.18 -1.00 23.73
CA VAL A 314 20.91 -1.99 22.69
C VAL A 314 19.41 -2.11 22.45
N ILE A 315 19.00 -1.88 21.20
CA ILE A 315 17.67 -2.17 20.70
C ILE A 315 17.78 -3.41 19.80
N TYR A 316 17.06 -4.45 20.15
CA TYR A 316 17.03 -5.68 19.36
C TYR A 316 15.62 -5.93 18.85
N ASN A 317 15.47 -5.94 17.50
CA ASN A 317 14.20 -6.11 16.82
C ASN A 317 13.08 -5.23 17.43
N GLY A 318 13.35 -3.93 17.51
CA GLY A 318 12.38 -2.93 17.95
C GLY A 318 12.24 -2.76 19.48
N VAL A 319 12.89 -3.58 20.32
CA VAL A 319 12.76 -3.50 21.76
C VAL A 319 14.12 -3.27 22.45
N CYS A 320 14.16 -2.35 23.39
CA CYS A 320 15.35 -2.11 24.21
C CYS A 320 15.65 -3.32 25.11
N VAL A 321 16.89 -3.73 25.11
CA VAL A 321 17.41 -4.84 25.95
C VAL A 321 18.40 -4.27 26.97
N PRO A 322 17.95 -3.91 28.18
CA PRO A 322 18.82 -3.26 29.17
C PRO A 322 19.96 -4.17 29.67
N ASP A 323 19.63 -5.42 29.91
CA ASP A 323 20.55 -6.44 30.45
C ASP A 323 20.93 -7.40 29.32
N TYR A 324 21.92 -7.07 28.51
CA TYR A 324 22.37 -7.90 27.39
C TYR A 324 23.78 -8.45 27.62
N GLU A 325 24.06 -9.60 27.05
CA GLU A 325 25.40 -10.12 26.87
C GLU A 325 25.95 -9.74 25.50
N MET A 326 27.28 -9.65 25.37
CA MET A 326 27.93 -9.28 24.13
C MET A 326 27.63 -10.24 22.97
N SER A 327 27.19 -11.46 23.26
CA SER A 327 26.71 -12.42 22.28
C SER A 327 25.47 -11.94 21.49
N ILE A 328 24.78 -10.91 21.95
CA ILE A 328 23.65 -10.28 21.22
C ILE A 328 24.08 -9.71 19.86
N PHE A 329 25.36 -9.36 19.71
CA PHE A 329 25.93 -8.87 18.47
C PHE A 329 26.32 -10.01 17.49
N ASN A 330 26.21 -11.28 17.87
CA ASN A 330 26.49 -12.43 17.01
C ASN A 330 25.28 -12.79 16.15
N ILE A 331 24.86 -11.87 15.32
CA ILE A 331 23.71 -12.05 14.43
C ILE A 331 24.06 -12.92 13.23
N LYS A 332 23.13 -13.76 12.80
CA LYS A 332 23.31 -14.66 11.65
C LYS A 332 22.72 -14.13 10.35
N ASN A 333 21.62 -13.41 10.44
CA ASN A 333 20.94 -12.81 9.30
C ASN A 333 20.33 -11.49 9.71
N GLY A 334 20.95 -10.40 9.28
CA GLY A 334 20.49 -9.08 9.68
C GLY A 334 21.59 -8.04 9.67
N ARG A 335 21.41 -7.03 10.49
CA ARG A 335 22.28 -5.84 10.51
C ARG A 335 22.46 -5.33 11.94
N ILE A 336 23.68 -4.87 12.24
CA ILE A 336 23.99 -4.04 13.40
C ILE A 336 24.20 -2.62 12.90
N GLU A 337 23.45 -1.67 13.44
CA GLU A 337 23.66 -0.25 13.24
C GLU A 337 24.12 0.38 14.54
N LEU A 338 25.37 0.81 14.57
CA LEU A 338 25.95 1.55 15.69
C LEU A 338 25.78 3.03 15.46
N ILE A 339 25.30 3.76 16.46
CA ILE A 339 24.96 5.18 16.41
C ILE A 339 25.79 5.95 17.44
N ALA A 340 26.54 6.94 16.97
CA ALA A 340 27.20 7.96 17.77
C ALA A 340 26.47 9.28 17.52
N ALA A 341 25.56 9.64 18.40
CA ALA A 341 24.87 10.91 18.35
C ALA A 341 25.84 12.09 18.57
N ASN A 342 25.55 13.23 17.96
CA ASN A 342 26.34 14.49 18.08
C ASN A 342 27.83 14.36 17.70
N GLY A 343 28.17 13.43 16.83
CA GLY A 343 29.55 13.24 16.36
C GLY A 343 30.55 12.92 17.50
N SER A 344 30.06 12.41 18.62
CA SER A 344 30.84 12.17 19.86
C SER A 344 32.03 11.23 19.66
N GLY A 345 32.10 10.51 18.56
CA GLY A 345 33.08 9.47 18.30
C GLY A 345 32.87 8.18 19.08
N ARG A 346 31.95 8.17 20.06
CA ARG A 346 31.57 7.02 20.86
C ARG A 346 30.17 6.58 20.44
N TYR A 347 29.99 5.29 20.15
CA TYR A 347 28.69 4.74 19.84
C TYR A 347 27.87 4.60 21.13
N THR A 348 26.75 5.32 21.20
CA THR A 348 25.86 5.39 22.38
C THR A 348 24.64 4.51 22.25
N ALA A 349 24.27 4.13 21.02
CA ALA A 349 23.19 3.18 20.76
C ALA A 349 23.57 2.16 19.67
N ALA A 350 23.00 0.97 19.77
CA ALA A 350 23.08 -0.07 18.76
C ALA A 350 21.66 -0.53 18.42
N LYS A 351 21.26 -0.41 17.17
CA LYS A 351 20.07 -1.07 16.63
C LYS A 351 20.51 -2.39 16.00
N ILE A 352 20.00 -3.48 16.50
CA ILE A 352 20.26 -4.82 16.00
C ILE A 352 18.97 -5.33 15.40
N THR A 353 18.99 -5.60 14.11
CA THR A 353 17.89 -6.30 13.43
C THR A 353 18.39 -7.67 13.01
N GLU A 354 17.79 -8.71 13.57
CA GLU A 354 18.08 -10.09 13.20
C GLU A 354 16.81 -10.78 12.73
N TYR A 355 16.88 -11.41 11.59
CA TYR A 355 15.73 -12.03 10.95
C TYR A 355 15.79 -13.55 11.04
N LYS A 356 14.65 -14.16 11.32
CA LYS A 356 14.35 -15.55 10.97
C LYS A 356 13.67 -15.56 9.61
N THR A 357 13.94 -16.53 8.77
CA THR A 357 13.36 -16.63 7.44
C THR A 357 12.35 -17.76 7.40
N ALA A 358 11.18 -17.51 6.85
CA ALA A 358 10.11 -18.44 6.63
C ALA A 358 9.72 -18.48 5.14
N PHE A 359 9.34 -19.64 4.62
CA PHE A 359 8.73 -19.79 3.29
C PHE A 359 7.25 -20.16 3.46
N ILE A 360 6.38 -19.28 3.02
CA ILE A 360 4.94 -19.36 3.31
C ILE A 360 4.24 -20.26 2.31
N THR A 361 3.66 -21.36 2.80
CA THR A 361 2.90 -22.32 1.99
C THR A 361 1.39 -22.28 2.24
N ALA A 362 0.96 -21.75 3.39
CA ALA A 362 -0.44 -21.46 3.68
C ALA A 362 -0.53 -20.24 4.60
N ASN A 363 -1.63 -19.51 4.48
CA ASN A 363 -1.98 -18.38 5.34
C ASN A 363 -3.41 -18.60 5.85
N ASN A 364 -3.54 -18.93 7.12
CA ASN A 364 -4.84 -19.12 7.77
C ASN A 364 -5.20 -17.84 8.56
N VAL A 365 -5.83 -16.91 7.88
CA VAL A 365 -6.20 -15.61 8.44
C VAL A 365 -7.17 -15.77 9.62
N ASN A 366 -8.09 -16.72 9.56
CA ASN A 366 -9.11 -16.92 10.61
C ASN A 366 -8.48 -17.36 11.95
N GLU A 367 -7.44 -18.19 11.89
CA GLU A 367 -6.72 -18.67 13.05
C GLU A 367 -5.42 -17.90 13.31
N SER A 368 -5.14 -16.91 12.45
CA SER A 368 -4.02 -15.97 12.57
C SER A 368 -2.64 -16.63 12.60
N PHE A 369 -2.43 -17.59 11.71
CA PHE A 369 -1.12 -18.21 11.53
C PHE A 369 -0.77 -18.41 10.06
N VAL A 370 0.52 -18.46 9.80
CA VAL A 370 1.07 -18.92 8.50
C VAL A 370 1.80 -20.24 8.67
N VAL A 371 1.87 -21.02 7.59
CA VAL A 371 2.65 -22.27 7.57
C VAL A 371 3.99 -22.03 6.90
N ASP A 372 5.06 -22.28 7.65
CA ASP A 372 6.44 -22.19 7.20
C ASP A 372 6.99 -23.56 6.80
N ALA A 373 7.34 -23.72 5.52
CA ALA A 373 7.95 -24.95 5.03
C ALA A 373 9.43 -25.09 5.41
N ILE A 374 10.15 -24.02 5.69
CA ILE A 374 11.56 -24.06 6.14
C ILE A 374 11.61 -24.59 7.56
N GLY A 375 10.90 -23.97 8.48
CA GLY A 375 10.81 -24.37 9.88
C GLY A 375 9.90 -25.56 10.14
N LYS A 376 9.10 -25.96 9.14
CA LYS A 376 8.07 -27.01 9.22
C LYS A 376 7.15 -26.78 10.41
N SER A 377 6.71 -25.55 10.58
CA SER A 377 5.94 -25.11 11.73
C SER A 377 4.87 -24.10 11.34
N GLU A 378 3.87 -23.98 12.19
CA GLU A 378 2.90 -22.88 12.17
C GLU A 378 3.46 -21.69 12.95
N ILE A 379 3.35 -20.49 12.40
CA ILE A 379 3.76 -19.25 13.03
C ILE A 379 2.52 -18.42 13.32
N ASN A 380 2.07 -18.44 14.56
CA ASN A 380 0.94 -17.65 15.02
C ASN A 380 1.40 -16.21 15.28
N TYR A 381 0.75 -15.22 14.60
CA TYR A 381 1.10 -13.82 14.73
C TYR A 381 0.25 -13.06 15.77
N LYS A 382 -0.86 -13.62 16.27
CA LYS A 382 -1.62 -13.05 17.41
C LYS A 382 -0.88 -13.09 18.75
N LYS A 383 0.22 -13.81 18.83
CA LYS A 383 1.02 -13.91 20.07
C LYS A 383 1.79 -12.63 20.40
N TYR A 384 1.91 -11.69 19.44
CA TYR A 384 2.63 -10.46 19.63
C TYR A 384 1.70 -9.34 20.12
N ASP A 385 2.20 -8.49 21.02
CA ASP A 385 1.47 -7.29 21.46
C ASP A 385 1.46 -6.22 20.37
N SER A 386 2.54 -6.16 19.57
CA SER A 386 2.68 -5.31 18.40
C SER A 386 3.18 -6.12 17.22
N PHE A 387 2.45 -6.09 16.12
CA PHE A 387 2.74 -6.88 14.93
C PHE A 387 2.55 -6.05 13.67
N TYR A 388 3.57 -6.01 12.82
CA TYR A 388 3.59 -5.24 11.59
C TYR A 388 4.08 -6.10 10.44
N VAL A 389 3.51 -5.91 9.26
CA VAL A 389 3.93 -6.60 8.03
C VAL A 389 4.25 -5.57 6.95
N TYR A 390 5.41 -5.69 6.34
CA TYR A 390 5.88 -4.78 5.30
C TYR A 390 6.22 -5.54 4.02
N LYS A 391 5.98 -4.93 2.87
CA LYS A 391 6.54 -5.36 1.60
C LYS A 391 8.03 -4.97 1.51
N ASP A 392 8.70 -5.47 0.51
CA ASP A 392 10.10 -5.13 0.18
C ASP A 392 10.32 -3.64 -0.17
N ASP A 393 9.28 -2.94 -0.60
CA ASP A 393 9.28 -1.49 -0.84
C ASP A 393 9.01 -0.66 0.43
N GLY A 394 8.77 -1.31 1.57
CA GLY A 394 8.50 -0.69 2.87
C GLY A 394 7.02 -0.36 3.14
N ALA A 395 6.13 -0.64 2.18
CA ALA A 395 4.71 -0.44 2.40
C ALA A 395 4.15 -1.43 3.43
N GLU A 396 3.41 -0.93 4.42
CA GLU A 396 2.71 -1.77 5.40
C GLU A 396 1.50 -2.44 4.76
N ILE A 397 1.28 -3.71 5.08
CA ILE A 397 0.17 -4.53 4.57
C ILE A 397 -0.47 -5.34 5.70
N ASP A 398 -1.70 -5.79 5.49
CA ASP A 398 -2.34 -6.75 6.40
C ASP A 398 -1.69 -8.15 6.26
N ALA A 399 -1.64 -8.89 7.36
CA ALA A 399 -1.17 -10.28 7.36
C ALA A 399 -1.94 -11.17 6.38
N ALA A 400 -3.20 -10.86 6.10
CA ALA A 400 -4.01 -11.55 5.12
C ALA A 400 -3.48 -11.43 3.68
N GLU A 401 -2.74 -10.35 3.40
CA GLU A 401 -2.18 -10.07 2.08
C GLU A 401 -0.82 -10.75 1.84
N ILE A 402 -0.27 -11.46 2.82
CA ILE A 402 0.98 -12.19 2.65
C ILE A 402 0.80 -13.23 1.53
N PRO A 403 1.53 -13.12 0.41
CA PRO A 403 1.36 -14.04 -0.71
C PRO A 403 1.84 -15.45 -0.36
N LEU A 404 1.12 -16.44 -0.83
CA LEU A 404 1.64 -17.82 -0.79
C LEU A 404 2.89 -17.95 -1.69
N LYS A 405 3.80 -18.83 -1.31
CA LYS A 405 5.09 -18.99 -1.97
C LYS A 405 5.94 -17.72 -1.96
N SER A 406 5.89 -16.98 -0.86
CA SER A 406 6.76 -15.84 -0.56
C SER A 406 7.75 -16.17 0.56
N ILE A 407 8.82 -15.40 0.62
CA ILE A 407 9.75 -15.42 1.74
C ILE A 407 9.34 -14.31 2.73
N VAL A 408 9.26 -14.67 3.99
CA VAL A 408 9.03 -13.72 5.07
C VAL A 408 10.25 -13.68 5.98
N CYS A 409 10.87 -12.51 6.10
CA CYS A 409 11.95 -12.25 7.05
C CYS A 409 11.34 -11.70 8.33
N ILE A 410 11.42 -12.46 9.40
CA ILE A 410 10.76 -12.20 10.69
C ILE A 410 11.77 -11.62 11.68
N ALA A 411 11.61 -10.35 12.03
CA ALA A 411 12.31 -9.70 13.11
C ALA A 411 11.44 -9.79 14.38
N GLU A 412 11.78 -10.72 15.27
CA GLU A 412 11.06 -10.95 16.54
C GLU A 412 11.90 -10.43 17.71
N SER A 413 11.32 -9.60 18.59
CA SER A 413 11.99 -9.09 19.79
C SER A 413 12.40 -10.22 20.75
N LYS A 414 13.37 -9.96 21.64
CA LYS A 414 13.86 -10.98 22.60
C LYS A 414 12.77 -11.45 23.56
N ASP A 415 11.90 -10.56 23.98
CA ASP A 415 10.76 -10.83 24.85
C ASP A 415 9.52 -11.34 24.10
N LYS A 416 9.57 -11.37 22.74
CA LYS A 416 8.50 -11.80 21.86
C LYS A 416 7.22 -10.97 21.96
N THR A 417 7.33 -9.72 22.36
CA THR A 417 6.20 -8.78 22.41
C THR A 417 6.00 -8.06 21.08
N VAL A 418 7.08 -7.84 20.32
CA VAL A 418 7.07 -7.12 19.06
C VAL A 418 7.59 -8.00 17.94
N ALA A 419 6.92 -7.98 16.78
CA ALA A 419 7.43 -8.58 15.55
C ALA A 419 7.17 -7.70 14.34
N GLU A 420 8.17 -7.59 13.50
CA GLU A 420 8.08 -6.98 12.16
C GLU A 420 8.41 -8.05 11.12
N TRP A 421 7.51 -8.23 10.18
CA TRP A 421 7.64 -9.19 9.11
C TRP A 421 7.85 -8.46 7.78
N TYR A 422 8.86 -8.86 7.05
CA TYR A 422 9.21 -8.27 5.75
C TYR A 422 9.01 -9.33 4.67
N VAL A 423 8.08 -9.07 3.77
CA VAL A 423 7.64 -10.01 2.74
C VAL A 423 8.37 -9.76 1.44
N SER A 424 9.04 -10.77 0.92
CA SER A 424 9.61 -10.78 -0.43
C SER A 424 8.89 -11.81 -1.31
N ALA A 425 8.29 -11.35 -2.39
CA ALA A 425 7.74 -12.20 -3.45
C ALA A 425 8.73 -12.44 -4.59
N ASP A 426 9.98 -11.93 -4.44
CA ASP A 426 11.01 -12.02 -5.47
C ASP A 426 11.51 -13.45 -5.64
N LYS A 427 11.59 -13.87 -6.88
CA LYS A 427 12.02 -15.22 -7.27
C LYS A 427 12.74 -15.20 -8.60
N VAL A 428 13.63 -16.14 -8.74
CA VAL A 428 14.30 -16.43 -10.02
C VAL A 428 14.01 -17.87 -10.41
N ARG A 429 13.77 -18.09 -11.68
CA ARG A 429 13.59 -19.41 -12.26
C ARG A 429 14.70 -19.63 -13.26
N GLY A 430 15.18 -20.83 -13.35
CA GLY A 430 16.14 -21.17 -14.36
C GLY A 430 16.96 -22.41 -14.02
N LYS A 431 17.86 -22.73 -14.94
CA LYS A 431 18.78 -23.82 -14.78
C LYS A 431 20.02 -23.37 -14.01
N ILE A 432 20.43 -24.13 -13.02
CA ILE A 432 21.69 -23.86 -12.32
C ILE A 432 22.85 -24.16 -13.26
N GLU A 433 23.59 -23.15 -13.63
CA GLU A 433 24.77 -23.22 -14.50
C GLU A 433 26.02 -23.53 -13.69
N GLU A 434 26.14 -22.94 -12.51
CA GLU A 434 27.29 -23.10 -11.62
C GLU A 434 26.84 -23.08 -10.16
N ARG A 435 27.55 -23.77 -9.30
CA ARG A 435 27.46 -23.66 -7.84
C ARG A 435 28.86 -23.56 -7.27
N GLY A 436 29.06 -22.61 -6.37
CA GLY A 436 30.38 -22.35 -5.79
C GLY A 436 30.32 -21.69 -4.42
N LYS A 437 31.48 -21.29 -3.95
CA LYS A 437 31.67 -20.55 -2.69
C LYS A 437 32.64 -19.38 -2.90
N ASP A 438 32.28 -18.22 -2.34
CA ASP A 438 33.19 -17.09 -2.17
C ASP A 438 33.46 -16.94 -0.66
N GLY A 439 34.60 -17.42 -0.18
CA GLY A 439 34.82 -17.57 1.26
C GLY A 439 33.82 -18.54 1.88
N ASP A 440 33.06 -18.06 2.86
CA ASP A 440 31.98 -18.80 3.54
C ASP A 440 30.61 -18.65 2.88
N ASN A 441 30.47 -17.82 1.82
CA ASN A 441 29.22 -17.57 1.15
C ASN A 441 29.03 -18.53 -0.03
N GLU A 442 28.00 -19.37 0.03
CA GLU A 442 27.60 -20.21 -1.09
C GLU A 442 26.81 -19.41 -2.11
N TYR A 443 26.99 -19.73 -3.40
CA TYR A 443 26.21 -19.11 -4.47
C TYR A 443 25.83 -20.15 -5.54
N VAL A 444 24.84 -19.79 -6.32
CA VAL A 444 24.52 -20.42 -7.60
C VAL A 444 24.53 -19.38 -8.71
N VAL A 445 24.73 -19.80 -9.94
CA VAL A 445 24.60 -19.01 -11.15
C VAL A 445 23.37 -19.51 -11.89
N ILE A 446 22.42 -18.62 -12.14
CA ILE A 446 21.19 -18.85 -12.90
C ILE A 446 21.10 -17.74 -13.95
N GLU A 447 20.93 -18.08 -15.23
CA GLU A 447 20.89 -17.10 -16.34
C GLU A 447 22.05 -16.10 -16.30
N ALA A 448 23.27 -16.60 -16.12
CA ALA A 448 24.48 -15.82 -15.96
C ALA A 448 24.52 -14.85 -14.76
N VAL A 449 23.52 -14.89 -13.86
CA VAL A 449 23.48 -14.08 -12.65
C VAL A 449 23.94 -14.88 -11.44
N LYS A 450 24.97 -14.38 -10.75
CA LYS A 450 25.43 -14.96 -9.48
C LYS A 450 24.52 -14.53 -8.34
N ILE A 451 23.92 -15.51 -7.64
CA ILE A 451 23.02 -15.24 -6.50
C ILE A 451 23.51 -16.03 -5.29
N TYR A 452 23.71 -15.35 -4.18
CA TYR A 452 24.16 -15.98 -2.94
C TYR A 452 23.00 -16.64 -2.20
N LEU A 453 23.33 -17.69 -1.42
CA LEU A 453 22.39 -18.38 -0.56
C LEU A 453 22.31 -17.67 0.82
N ALA A 454 21.12 -17.65 1.41
CA ALA A 454 20.95 -17.19 2.78
C ALA A 454 21.55 -18.19 3.77
N LYS A 455 22.42 -17.73 4.67
CA LYS A 455 23.19 -18.61 5.59
C LYS A 455 22.35 -19.42 6.57
N GLN A 456 21.14 -18.97 6.87
CA GLN A 456 20.27 -19.59 7.88
C GLN A 456 19.52 -20.82 7.38
N ASN A 457 19.28 -20.90 6.10
CA ASN A 457 18.36 -21.88 5.55
C ASN A 457 19.14 -23.08 5.02
N LYS A 458 18.85 -24.24 5.59
CA LYS A 458 19.29 -25.50 5.00
C LYS A 458 18.40 -25.79 3.77
N ILE A 459 18.71 -25.13 2.67
CA ILE A 459 18.10 -25.49 1.39
C ILE A 459 18.55 -26.91 1.07
N ASP A 460 17.63 -27.74 0.62
CA ASP A 460 17.97 -29.09 0.19
C ASP A 460 19.05 -29.04 -0.92
N THR A 461 20.21 -29.52 -0.59
CA THR A 461 21.37 -29.49 -1.51
C THR A 461 21.11 -30.25 -2.80
N ALA A 462 20.18 -31.21 -2.80
CA ALA A 462 19.80 -31.95 -4.00
C ALA A 462 19.09 -31.09 -5.04
N VAL A 463 18.37 -30.07 -4.58
CA VAL A 463 17.71 -29.11 -5.46
C VAL A 463 18.72 -28.16 -6.12
N LEU A 464 19.82 -27.85 -5.42
CA LEU A 464 20.85 -26.90 -5.87
C LEU A 464 21.98 -27.55 -6.73
N ASN A 465 21.74 -28.70 -7.31
CA ASN A 465 22.75 -29.34 -8.19
C ASN A 465 22.81 -28.65 -9.56
N VAL A 466 24.00 -28.50 -10.10
CA VAL A 466 24.21 -27.97 -11.46
C VAL A 466 23.38 -28.78 -12.46
N ASN A 467 22.86 -28.13 -13.46
CA ASN A 467 21.92 -28.63 -14.47
C ASN A 467 20.49 -28.93 -13.98
N LYS A 468 20.14 -28.61 -12.74
CA LYS A 468 18.74 -28.67 -12.28
C LYS A 468 18.02 -27.36 -12.58
N ASN A 469 16.79 -27.48 -13.05
CA ASN A 469 15.87 -26.33 -13.14
C ASN A 469 15.19 -26.11 -11.80
N ILE A 470 15.27 -24.92 -11.31
CA ILE A 470 14.70 -24.54 -9.99
C ILE A 470 13.88 -23.28 -10.06
N ILE A 471 13.00 -23.15 -9.08
CA ILE A 471 12.45 -21.87 -8.66
C ILE A 471 13.15 -21.53 -7.35
N ALA A 472 13.91 -20.45 -7.34
CA ALA A 472 14.60 -19.96 -6.15
C ALA A 472 13.92 -18.69 -5.65
N TYR A 473 13.49 -18.70 -4.40
CA TYR A 473 12.78 -17.59 -3.74
C TYR A 473 13.79 -16.79 -2.92
N LYS A 474 13.82 -15.48 -3.17
CA LYS A 474 14.81 -14.59 -2.55
C LYS A 474 14.23 -13.90 -1.33
N ASP A 475 15.08 -13.69 -0.35
CA ASP A 475 14.77 -12.85 0.81
C ASP A 475 14.88 -11.34 0.43
N ILE A 476 14.55 -10.47 1.38
CA ILE A 476 14.64 -9.01 1.21
C ILE A 476 16.07 -8.51 0.94
N PHE A 477 17.09 -9.36 1.08
CA PHE A 477 18.49 -9.05 0.73
C PHE A 477 18.88 -9.59 -0.65
N GLY A 478 17.92 -10.12 -1.41
CA GLY A 478 18.16 -10.73 -2.71
C GLY A 478 18.87 -12.08 -2.66
N LYS A 479 18.98 -12.74 -1.48
CA LYS A 479 19.62 -14.05 -1.32
C LYS A 479 18.59 -15.16 -1.43
N ILE A 480 18.99 -16.30 -2.00
CA ILE A 480 18.11 -17.46 -2.07
C ILE A 480 17.90 -18.02 -0.66
N ALA A 481 16.67 -17.93 -0.20
CA ALA A 481 16.26 -18.41 1.11
C ALA A 481 15.55 -19.77 1.04
N TYR A 482 14.89 -20.06 -0.07
CA TYR A 482 14.24 -21.34 -0.35
C TYR A 482 14.33 -21.65 -1.84
N ALA A 483 14.40 -22.93 -2.18
CA ALA A 483 14.37 -23.37 -3.56
C ALA A 483 13.60 -24.69 -3.68
N GLU A 484 12.83 -24.81 -4.74
CA GLU A 484 12.17 -26.05 -5.13
C GLU A 484 12.58 -26.42 -6.55
N GLN A 485 12.57 -27.72 -6.86
CA GLN A 485 12.80 -28.16 -8.22
C GLN A 485 11.64 -27.64 -9.06
N SER A 486 11.94 -26.92 -10.13
CA SER A 486 10.95 -26.48 -11.08
C SER A 486 10.45 -27.68 -11.89
N SER A 487 9.13 -27.74 -12.02
CA SER A 487 8.45 -28.64 -12.93
C SER A 487 7.56 -27.82 -13.85
N ASP A 488 7.18 -28.38 -14.96
CA ASP A 488 6.13 -27.81 -15.80
C ASP A 488 4.91 -27.50 -14.92
N SER A 489 4.24 -26.40 -15.19
CA SER A 489 3.00 -26.06 -14.50
C SER A 489 1.93 -27.16 -14.73
N GLU A 490 1.00 -27.29 -13.79
CA GLU A 490 -0.21 -28.07 -14.05
C GLU A 490 -1.06 -27.43 -15.15
N ASN A 491 -1.92 -28.21 -15.76
CA ASN A 491 -2.87 -27.67 -16.73
C ASN A 491 -3.83 -26.70 -16.06
N LYS A 492 -3.87 -25.48 -16.56
CA LYS A 492 -4.83 -24.44 -16.15
C LYS A 492 -5.91 -24.27 -17.22
N PHE A 493 -7.13 -23.99 -16.79
CA PHE A 493 -8.18 -23.62 -17.70
C PHE A 493 -8.12 -22.13 -18.01
N ALA A 494 -8.32 -21.79 -19.29
CA ALA A 494 -8.42 -20.42 -19.74
C ALA A 494 -9.35 -20.29 -20.94
N TYR A 495 -9.82 -19.07 -21.16
CA TYR A 495 -10.36 -18.67 -22.46
C TYR A 495 -9.25 -18.02 -23.27
N MET A 496 -8.87 -18.63 -24.39
CA MET A 496 -7.95 -18.05 -25.35
C MET A 496 -8.68 -17.04 -26.18
N ILE A 497 -8.42 -15.76 -25.92
CA ILE A 497 -9.06 -14.62 -26.59
C ILE A 497 -8.56 -14.50 -28.01
N ALA A 498 -7.24 -14.61 -28.18
CA ALA A 498 -6.57 -14.53 -29.46
C ALA A 498 -5.25 -15.28 -29.43
N ASN A 499 -4.79 -15.71 -30.60
CA ASN A 499 -3.43 -16.19 -30.80
C ASN A 499 -2.95 -15.77 -32.18
N ASN A 500 -1.64 -15.61 -32.32
CA ASN A 500 -1.02 -15.26 -33.61
C ASN A 500 0.43 -15.74 -33.66
N VAL A 501 0.99 -15.76 -34.85
CA VAL A 501 2.44 -15.93 -35.04
C VAL A 501 3.11 -14.63 -34.61
N ARG A 502 3.96 -14.69 -33.58
CA ARG A 502 4.74 -13.54 -33.15
C ARG A 502 5.98 -13.35 -34.03
N ASP A 503 6.71 -14.42 -34.22
CA ASP A 503 7.94 -14.45 -35.02
C ASP A 503 8.02 -15.77 -35.77
N SER A 504 7.96 -15.69 -37.10
CA SER A 504 8.06 -16.84 -37.97
C SER A 504 9.49 -17.42 -38.02
N PHE A 505 10.51 -16.58 -37.85
CA PHE A 505 11.91 -17.03 -37.80
C PHE A 505 12.26 -17.76 -36.52
N ALA A 506 11.77 -17.23 -35.38
CA ALA A 506 11.94 -17.88 -34.07
C ALA A 506 10.91 -19.01 -33.84
N ASN A 507 9.97 -19.25 -34.78
CA ASN A 507 8.92 -20.26 -34.64
C ASN A 507 8.06 -20.08 -33.38
N LYS A 508 7.73 -18.82 -33.05
CA LYS A 508 7.01 -18.45 -31.82
C LYS A 508 5.57 -18.01 -32.10
N LEU A 509 4.66 -18.44 -31.24
CA LEU A 509 3.29 -17.94 -31.10
C LEU A 509 3.18 -17.00 -29.91
N ILE A 510 2.19 -16.11 -29.97
CA ILE A 510 1.74 -15.32 -28.83
C ILE A 510 0.26 -15.63 -28.57
N PHE A 511 -0.09 -15.74 -27.30
CA PHE A 511 -1.42 -16.05 -26.83
C PHE A 511 -1.92 -14.97 -25.91
N LYS A 512 -3.16 -14.52 -26.09
CA LYS A 512 -3.87 -13.69 -25.12
C LYS A 512 -4.87 -14.59 -24.41
N LEU A 513 -4.63 -14.83 -23.11
CA LEU A 513 -5.37 -15.77 -22.28
C LEU A 513 -6.03 -15.06 -21.12
N TYR A 514 -7.28 -15.43 -20.81
CA TYR A 514 -7.93 -15.11 -19.55
C TYR A 514 -8.14 -16.41 -18.78
N ASP A 515 -7.42 -16.58 -17.68
CA ASP A 515 -7.33 -17.86 -16.99
C ASP A 515 -8.34 -18.03 -15.85
N GLN A 516 -8.40 -19.22 -15.31
CA GLN A 516 -9.29 -19.61 -14.21
C GLN A 516 -9.06 -18.84 -12.90
N ASP A 517 -7.92 -18.16 -12.77
CA ASP A 517 -7.55 -17.36 -11.60
C ASP A 517 -7.89 -15.87 -11.83
N GLY A 518 -8.49 -15.54 -13.00
CA GLY A 518 -8.90 -14.18 -13.37
C GLY A 518 -7.76 -13.32 -13.90
N ILE A 519 -6.70 -13.93 -14.37
CA ILE A 519 -5.52 -13.23 -14.88
C ILE A 519 -5.62 -13.13 -16.40
N LEU A 520 -5.61 -11.90 -16.90
CA LEU A 520 -5.45 -11.61 -18.32
C LEU A 520 -3.95 -11.48 -18.63
N SER A 521 -3.43 -12.35 -19.47
CA SER A 521 -2.00 -12.39 -19.80
C SER A 521 -1.76 -12.56 -21.30
N GLU A 522 -0.62 -12.01 -21.75
CA GLU A 522 -0.05 -12.28 -23.06
C GLU A 522 1.21 -13.13 -22.86
N LEU A 523 1.19 -14.35 -23.36
CA LEU A 523 2.26 -15.34 -23.19
C LEU A 523 2.76 -15.81 -24.53
N GLU A 524 4.06 -16.13 -24.59
CA GLU A 524 4.68 -16.74 -25.77
C GLU A 524 4.69 -18.27 -25.68
N SER A 525 4.81 -18.93 -26.84
CA SER A 525 5.03 -20.37 -26.87
C SER A 525 6.48 -20.72 -26.48
N ALA A 526 6.66 -21.79 -25.71
CA ALA A 526 7.98 -22.38 -25.47
C ALA A 526 8.61 -22.91 -26.77
N ASP A 527 9.93 -23.08 -26.77
CA ASP A 527 10.67 -23.65 -27.91
C ASP A 527 10.21 -25.08 -28.29
N ASN A 528 9.75 -25.81 -27.28
CA ASN A 528 9.15 -27.12 -27.41
C ASN A 528 7.65 -27.05 -27.16
N PHE A 529 6.92 -26.37 -28.04
CA PHE A 529 5.48 -26.22 -27.94
C PHE A 529 4.70 -27.44 -28.44
N TYR A 530 3.62 -27.77 -27.72
CA TYR A 530 2.72 -28.88 -28.03
C TYR A 530 1.29 -28.37 -28.23
N LEU A 531 0.62 -28.82 -29.27
CA LEU A 531 -0.80 -28.57 -29.51
C LEU A 531 -1.54 -29.92 -29.48
N ASN A 532 -2.46 -30.09 -28.54
CA ASN A 532 -3.25 -31.31 -28.36
C ASN A 532 -2.40 -32.59 -28.21
N GLY A 533 -1.25 -32.47 -27.56
CA GLY A 533 -0.31 -33.58 -27.35
C GLY A 533 0.74 -33.76 -28.43
N ASP A 534 0.59 -33.17 -29.60
CA ASP A 534 1.51 -33.28 -30.71
C ASP A 534 2.53 -32.13 -30.66
N LYS A 535 3.84 -32.44 -30.82
CA LYS A 535 4.87 -31.43 -30.91
C LYS A 535 4.75 -30.63 -32.19
N VAL A 536 4.72 -29.32 -32.06
CA VAL A 536 4.64 -28.41 -33.20
C VAL A 536 6.02 -28.12 -33.74
N GLY A 537 6.25 -28.51 -34.99
CA GLY A 537 7.54 -28.29 -35.69
C GLY A 537 7.61 -26.93 -36.39
N ASP A 538 6.46 -26.42 -36.86
CA ASP A 538 6.35 -25.16 -37.61
C ASP A 538 5.03 -24.48 -37.30
N VAL A 539 5.11 -23.39 -36.54
CA VAL A 539 3.90 -22.66 -36.09
C VAL A 539 3.13 -22.00 -37.23
N THR A 540 3.79 -21.69 -38.35
CA THR A 540 3.14 -21.07 -39.50
C THR A 540 2.15 -21.98 -40.22
N LYS A 541 2.24 -23.31 -39.96
CA LYS A 541 1.35 -24.32 -40.55
C LYS A 541 0.08 -24.57 -39.73
N LEU A 542 -0.13 -23.87 -38.62
CA LEU A 542 -1.28 -24.06 -37.74
C LEU A 542 -2.51 -23.25 -38.20
N ASN A 543 -2.82 -23.24 -39.49
CA ASN A 543 -3.89 -22.43 -40.10
C ASN A 543 -5.29 -22.64 -39.47
N ASN A 544 -5.55 -23.84 -38.93
CA ASN A 544 -6.81 -24.15 -38.27
C ASN A 544 -6.87 -23.73 -36.79
N PHE A 545 -5.76 -23.24 -36.25
CA PHE A 545 -5.62 -22.84 -34.86
C PHE A 545 -5.37 -21.34 -34.71
N ILE A 546 -4.52 -20.75 -35.61
CA ILE A 546 -4.18 -19.33 -35.59
C ILE A 546 -5.41 -18.47 -35.78
N GLY A 547 -5.56 -17.42 -34.97
CA GLY A 547 -6.69 -16.48 -34.99
C GLY A 547 -7.99 -16.98 -34.36
N LYS A 548 -8.00 -18.15 -33.74
CA LYS A 548 -9.20 -18.68 -33.07
C LYS A 548 -9.29 -18.31 -31.62
N SER A 549 -10.50 -17.99 -31.17
CA SER A 549 -10.86 -17.81 -29.77
C SER A 549 -11.62 -19.03 -29.29
N THR A 550 -11.18 -19.64 -28.17
CA THR A 550 -11.80 -20.86 -27.62
C THR A 550 -11.38 -21.12 -26.18
N ALA A 551 -12.16 -21.97 -25.49
CA ALA A 551 -11.70 -22.58 -24.24
C ALA A 551 -10.44 -23.42 -24.48
N VAL A 552 -9.51 -23.40 -23.56
CA VAL A 552 -8.29 -24.20 -23.61
C VAL A 552 -7.90 -24.69 -22.21
N LEU A 553 -7.19 -25.83 -22.17
CA LEU A 553 -6.26 -26.05 -21.08
C LEU A 553 -4.90 -25.69 -21.59
N TYR A 554 -4.12 -24.97 -20.76
CA TYR A 554 -2.75 -24.63 -21.07
C TYR A 554 -1.84 -24.98 -19.90
N ARG A 555 -0.59 -25.19 -20.19
CA ARG A 555 0.44 -25.26 -19.17
C ARG A 555 1.68 -24.54 -19.66
N CYS A 556 2.38 -23.93 -18.73
CA CYS A 556 3.66 -23.29 -19.01
C CYS A 556 4.82 -24.22 -18.63
N ASP A 557 5.96 -24.01 -19.27
CA ASP A 557 7.21 -24.55 -18.83
C ASP A 557 7.75 -23.82 -17.59
N GLU A 558 8.93 -24.20 -17.16
CA GLU A 558 9.61 -23.60 -16.02
C GLU A 558 9.96 -22.11 -16.20
N TYR A 559 9.93 -21.59 -17.43
CA TYR A 559 10.21 -20.18 -17.74
C TYR A 559 8.96 -19.31 -17.80
N GLY A 560 7.79 -19.94 -17.78
CA GLY A 560 6.51 -19.28 -17.89
C GLY A 560 5.97 -19.19 -19.32
N ASP A 561 6.69 -19.72 -20.28
CA ASP A 561 6.27 -19.84 -21.67
C ASP A 561 5.26 -20.97 -21.85
N VAL A 562 4.29 -20.81 -22.73
CA VAL A 562 3.26 -21.81 -22.98
C VAL A 562 3.86 -23.05 -23.64
N LYS A 563 3.99 -24.10 -22.87
CA LYS A 563 4.54 -25.39 -23.33
C LYS A 563 3.50 -26.24 -24.05
N ALA A 564 2.27 -26.20 -23.61
CA ALA A 564 1.21 -26.97 -24.25
C ALA A 564 -0.15 -26.23 -24.21
N ILE A 565 -0.91 -26.40 -25.27
CA ILE A 565 -2.31 -26.01 -25.35
C ILE A 565 -3.15 -27.22 -25.77
N TYR A 566 -4.29 -27.38 -25.12
CA TYR A 566 -5.29 -28.41 -25.44
C TYR A 566 -6.62 -27.75 -25.74
N THR A 567 -7.11 -27.92 -26.97
CA THR A 567 -8.41 -27.41 -27.42
C THR A 567 -9.49 -28.48 -27.22
N PRO A 568 -10.77 -28.09 -27.00
CA PRO A 568 -11.84 -29.06 -26.75
C PRO A 568 -12.06 -30.02 -27.94
N ASP A 569 -12.47 -31.25 -27.61
CA ASP A 569 -12.95 -32.26 -28.57
C ASP A 569 -11.94 -32.65 -29.67
N THR A 570 -10.67 -32.37 -29.44
CA THR A 570 -9.61 -32.70 -30.39
C THR A 570 -8.84 -33.92 -29.92
N LYS A 571 -8.46 -34.76 -30.87
CA LYS A 571 -7.64 -35.96 -30.58
C LYS A 571 -6.37 -35.55 -29.84
N GLY A 572 -6.08 -36.23 -28.73
CA GLY A 572 -4.92 -35.93 -27.87
C GLY A 572 -5.18 -34.87 -26.81
N SER A 573 -6.31 -34.17 -26.85
CA SER A 573 -6.72 -33.24 -25.81
C SER A 573 -7.47 -33.96 -24.69
N PRO A 574 -7.14 -33.65 -23.40
CA PRO A 574 -7.93 -34.13 -22.27
C PRO A 574 -9.22 -33.30 -22.06
N LEU A 575 -9.37 -32.16 -22.73
CA LEU A 575 -10.53 -31.27 -22.57
C LEU A 575 -11.66 -31.70 -23.47
N VAL A 576 -12.78 -32.11 -22.85
CA VAL A 576 -13.99 -32.59 -23.53
C VAL A 576 -15.13 -31.64 -23.27
N ARG A 577 -15.86 -31.26 -24.30
CA ARG A 577 -17.06 -30.45 -24.18
C ARG A 577 -18.24 -31.33 -23.81
N ILE A 578 -18.93 -31.02 -22.71
CA ILE A 578 -20.13 -31.68 -22.27
C ILE A 578 -21.40 -30.89 -22.56
N CYS A 579 -21.26 -29.60 -22.87
CA CYS A 579 -22.36 -28.76 -23.33
C CYS A 579 -21.87 -27.78 -24.39
N ASN A 580 -22.47 -27.81 -25.55
CA ASN A 580 -22.25 -26.85 -26.60
C ASN A 580 -22.79 -25.46 -26.20
N LYS A 581 -22.14 -24.42 -26.72
CA LYS A 581 -22.58 -23.04 -26.56
C LYS A 581 -24.08 -22.90 -26.87
N GLY A 582 -24.83 -22.37 -25.89
CA GLY A 582 -26.24 -22.12 -26.04
C GLY A 582 -26.90 -21.65 -24.76
N LYS A 583 -28.11 -21.10 -24.91
CA LYS A 583 -28.89 -20.61 -23.78
C LYS A 583 -29.41 -21.80 -22.94
N LYS A 584 -29.09 -21.77 -21.66
CA LYS A 584 -29.51 -22.74 -20.67
C LYS A 584 -30.10 -22.04 -19.45
N MET A 585 -31.22 -22.54 -18.97
CA MET A 585 -31.81 -22.06 -17.73
C MET A 585 -31.02 -22.58 -16.55
N PHE A 586 -30.74 -21.74 -15.58
CA PHE A 586 -30.04 -22.13 -14.34
C PHE A 586 -31.08 -22.54 -13.27
N TYR A 587 -30.92 -23.72 -12.68
CA TYR A 587 -31.80 -24.27 -11.68
C TYR A 587 -31.20 -24.25 -10.27
N PRO A 588 -32.04 -24.11 -9.22
CA PRO A 588 -31.57 -24.12 -7.85
C PRO A 588 -31.01 -25.49 -7.45
N GLY A 589 -29.96 -25.47 -6.65
CA GLY A 589 -29.33 -26.63 -6.06
C GLY A 589 -29.72 -26.86 -4.59
N ASN A 590 -29.09 -27.84 -3.99
CA ASN A 590 -29.15 -28.05 -2.54
C ASN A 590 -28.10 -27.14 -1.82
N SER A 591 -28.12 -27.17 -0.47
CA SER A 591 -27.28 -26.35 0.42
C SER A 591 -25.77 -26.53 0.27
N ASN A 592 -25.29 -27.47 -0.56
CA ASN A 592 -23.85 -27.75 -0.72
C ASN A 592 -23.32 -27.41 -2.10
N TYR A 593 -23.97 -26.49 -2.84
CA TYR A 593 -23.62 -26.13 -4.22
C TYR A 593 -23.63 -27.30 -5.22
N VAL A 594 -24.05 -28.47 -4.81
CA VAL A 594 -24.28 -29.62 -5.69
C VAL A 594 -25.70 -29.49 -6.23
N PHE A 595 -25.81 -29.09 -7.48
CA PHE A 595 -27.10 -28.98 -8.16
C PHE A 595 -27.41 -30.32 -8.77
N ALA A 596 -28.08 -31.16 -8.00
CA ALA A 596 -28.65 -32.39 -8.48
C ALA A 596 -30.02 -32.56 -7.83
N ASP A 597 -31.05 -32.13 -8.50
CA ASP A 597 -32.34 -32.77 -8.39
C ASP A 597 -32.30 -34.05 -9.25
N GLU A 598 -32.92 -35.13 -8.80
CA GLU A 598 -32.88 -36.45 -9.45
C GLU A 598 -33.26 -36.43 -10.96
N ASN A 599 -33.83 -35.32 -11.43
CA ASN A 599 -34.27 -35.14 -12.81
C ASN A 599 -33.79 -33.85 -13.49
N GLN A 600 -33.02 -33.00 -12.83
CA GLN A 600 -32.58 -31.71 -13.38
C GLN A 600 -31.11 -31.43 -13.09
N THR A 601 -30.38 -31.12 -14.12
CA THR A 601 -29.00 -30.57 -14.03
C THR A 601 -29.05 -29.10 -13.73
N ALA A 602 -28.01 -28.55 -13.18
CA ALA A 602 -27.94 -27.12 -12.85
C ALA A 602 -28.21 -26.22 -14.05
N PHE A 603 -27.81 -26.65 -15.23
CA PHE A 603 -28.06 -25.94 -16.48
C PHE A 603 -28.91 -26.80 -17.43
N GLY A 604 -30.22 -26.68 -17.29
CA GLY A 604 -31.24 -27.09 -18.21
C GLY A 604 -31.13 -28.48 -18.86
N GLY A 605 -31.08 -29.58 -18.07
CA GLY A 605 -30.94 -30.93 -18.60
C GLY A 605 -29.59 -31.25 -19.23
N SER A 606 -28.57 -30.36 -19.08
CA SER A 606 -27.29 -30.48 -19.77
C SER A 606 -26.16 -30.93 -18.86
N PHE A 607 -25.93 -30.24 -17.75
CA PHE A 607 -24.81 -30.55 -16.85
C PHE A 607 -25.03 -29.98 -15.44
N CYS A 608 -24.31 -30.54 -14.47
CA CYS A 608 -24.23 -30.05 -13.10
C CYS A 608 -22.98 -29.21 -12.88
N VAL A 609 -22.99 -28.42 -11.81
CA VAL A 609 -21.80 -27.67 -11.30
C VAL A 609 -21.68 -27.91 -9.80
N ASP A 610 -20.48 -27.82 -9.28
CA ASP A 610 -20.16 -27.92 -7.84
C ASP A 610 -19.20 -26.81 -7.41
N GLU A 611 -18.79 -26.83 -6.16
CA GLU A 611 -17.85 -25.85 -5.57
C GLU A 611 -16.47 -25.81 -6.24
N ASN A 612 -16.08 -26.90 -6.92
CA ASN A 612 -14.80 -27.03 -7.61
C ASN A 612 -14.87 -26.58 -9.07
N THR A 613 -16.08 -26.36 -9.60
CA THR A 613 -16.28 -25.93 -10.98
C THR A 613 -15.69 -24.54 -11.19
N LYS A 614 -14.71 -24.42 -12.09
CA LYS A 614 -14.13 -23.13 -12.49
C LYS A 614 -14.98 -22.49 -13.57
N MET A 615 -15.39 -21.26 -13.35
CA MET A 615 -16.31 -20.53 -14.24
C MET A 615 -15.74 -19.19 -14.65
N LEU A 616 -15.82 -18.88 -15.93
CA LEU A 616 -15.39 -17.60 -16.49
C LEU A 616 -16.57 -16.92 -17.21
N SER A 617 -16.76 -15.63 -16.96
CA SER A 617 -17.59 -14.75 -17.76
C SER A 617 -16.76 -14.10 -18.85
N ILE A 618 -17.17 -14.30 -20.10
CA ILE A 618 -16.47 -13.84 -21.28
C ILE A 618 -17.41 -12.92 -22.06
N PRO A 619 -17.01 -11.69 -22.38
CA PRO A 619 -17.83 -10.79 -23.19
C PRO A 619 -18.05 -11.35 -24.58
N THR A 620 -19.18 -11.03 -25.20
CA THR A 620 -19.59 -11.52 -26.53
C THR A 620 -18.56 -11.19 -27.59
N ASN A 621 -17.94 -10.01 -27.51
CA ASN A 621 -16.80 -9.60 -28.33
C ASN A 621 -15.53 -9.53 -27.47
N ALA A 622 -14.96 -10.67 -27.16
CA ALA A 622 -13.80 -10.78 -26.28
C ALA A 622 -12.52 -10.13 -26.83
N ILE A 623 -12.38 -10.04 -28.15
CA ILE A 623 -11.15 -9.51 -28.81
C ILE A 623 -11.00 -8.01 -28.53
N ASP A 624 -12.09 -7.26 -28.65
CA ASP A 624 -12.12 -5.80 -28.49
C ASP A 624 -12.55 -5.37 -27.08
N ALA A 625 -12.85 -6.33 -26.22
CA ALA A 625 -13.32 -6.03 -24.87
C ALA A 625 -12.20 -5.52 -23.96
N THR A 626 -12.52 -4.55 -23.10
CA THR A 626 -11.64 -4.13 -22.01
C THR A 626 -11.56 -5.22 -20.94
N GLU A 627 -10.46 -5.23 -20.19
CA GLU A 627 -10.22 -6.19 -19.11
C GLU A 627 -11.36 -6.23 -18.06
N LYS A 628 -12.00 -5.09 -17.79
CA LYS A 628 -13.15 -4.95 -16.87
C LYS A 628 -14.34 -5.86 -17.20
N LYS A 629 -14.48 -6.30 -18.46
CA LYS A 629 -15.59 -7.14 -18.90
C LYS A 629 -15.38 -8.64 -18.71
N PHE A 630 -14.20 -9.07 -18.28
CA PHE A 630 -13.90 -10.46 -17.98
C PHE A 630 -14.00 -10.70 -16.48
N ASN A 631 -14.64 -11.77 -16.06
CA ASN A 631 -14.82 -12.09 -14.65
C ASN A 631 -14.65 -13.57 -14.35
N VAL A 632 -14.12 -13.90 -13.17
CA VAL A 632 -14.22 -15.25 -12.60
C VAL A 632 -15.55 -15.35 -11.89
N MET A 633 -16.29 -16.38 -12.18
CA MET A 633 -17.61 -16.65 -11.63
C MET A 633 -17.59 -17.90 -10.76
N ASN A 634 -18.67 -18.09 -10.02
CA ASN A 634 -18.99 -19.33 -9.35
C ASN A 634 -20.50 -19.63 -9.51
N PRO A 635 -20.99 -20.80 -9.11
CA PRO A 635 -22.40 -21.15 -9.26
C PRO A 635 -23.37 -20.11 -8.67
N ILE A 636 -22.90 -19.37 -7.70
CA ILE A 636 -23.63 -18.35 -6.97
C ILE A 636 -23.86 -17.08 -7.81
N SER A 637 -23.07 -16.85 -8.83
CA SER A 637 -23.20 -15.69 -9.73
C SER A 637 -24.41 -15.76 -10.66
N PHE A 638 -25.08 -16.92 -10.71
CA PHE A 638 -26.21 -17.14 -11.58
C PHE A 638 -27.54 -16.99 -10.83
N ALA A 639 -28.45 -16.19 -11.38
CA ALA A 639 -29.81 -16.11 -10.87
C ALA A 639 -30.58 -17.37 -11.24
N ILE A 640 -31.31 -17.94 -10.27
CA ILE A 640 -32.11 -19.14 -10.52
C ILE A 640 -33.29 -18.84 -11.46
N PHE A 641 -33.61 -19.80 -12.35
CA PHE A 641 -34.59 -19.68 -13.40
C PHE A 641 -34.34 -18.59 -14.42
N ASP A 642 -33.12 -18.04 -14.48
CA ASP A 642 -32.66 -17.15 -15.56
C ASP A 642 -31.89 -17.94 -16.61
N GLN A 643 -31.81 -17.39 -17.82
CA GLN A 643 -31.15 -18.03 -18.96
C GLN A 643 -29.80 -17.38 -19.20
N TYR A 644 -28.79 -18.23 -19.33
CA TYR A 644 -27.41 -17.82 -19.64
C TYR A 644 -26.90 -18.55 -20.86
N GLU A 645 -26.15 -17.87 -21.70
CA GLU A 645 -25.44 -18.51 -22.79
C GLU A 645 -24.16 -19.14 -22.25
N VAL A 646 -24.16 -20.45 -22.11
CA VAL A 646 -23.06 -21.20 -21.48
C VAL A 646 -22.50 -22.27 -22.40
N GLU A 647 -21.23 -22.58 -22.12
CA GLU A 647 -20.50 -23.71 -22.69
C GLU A 647 -19.75 -24.42 -21.55
N ALA A 648 -19.76 -25.74 -21.54
CA ALA A 648 -19.22 -26.49 -20.41
C ALA A 648 -18.27 -27.61 -20.84
N PHE A 649 -17.24 -27.83 -20.00
CA PHE A 649 -16.16 -28.75 -20.29
C PHE A 649 -15.76 -29.59 -19.08
N THR A 650 -15.14 -30.73 -19.34
CA THR A 650 -14.59 -31.64 -18.34
C THR A 650 -13.35 -32.34 -18.87
N GLN A 651 -12.50 -32.83 -17.97
CA GLN A 651 -11.44 -33.80 -18.28
C GLN A 651 -11.88 -35.24 -17.99
N ASN A 652 -13.08 -35.41 -17.39
CA ASN A 652 -13.67 -36.74 -17.12
C ASN A 652 -14.97 -36.92 -17.95
N PRO A 653 -14.89 -37.56 -19.13
CA PRO A 653 -16.05 -37.69 -20.00
C PRO A 653 -17.19 -38.51 -19.41
N SER A 654 -16.95 -39.25 -18.32
CA SER A 654 -17.99 -40.03 -17.63
C SER A 654 -18.77 -39.23 -16.59
N SER A 655 -18.37 -37.98 -16.32
CA SER A 655 -19.01 -37.07 -15.36
C SER A 655 -20.00 -36.15 -16.08
N ASN A 656 -21.18 -35.96 -15.48
CA ASN A 656 -22.09 -34.89 -15.88
C ASN A 656 -21.85 -33.59 -15.09
N VAL A 657 -20.86 -33.58 -14.19
CA VAL A 657 -20.41 -32.37 -13.48
C VAL A 657 -19.32 -31.67 -14.31
N ALA A 658 -19.58 -30.44 -14.66
CA ALA A 658 -18.61 -29.62 -15.37
C ALA A 658 -17.44 -29.24 -14.45
N GLN A 659 -16.23 -29.44 -14.94
CA GLN A 659 -15.04 -28.87 -14.27
C GLN A 659 -14.83 -27.41 -14.66
N TYR A 660 -15.26 -27.05 -15.87
CA TYR A 660 -15.07 -25.70 -16.43
C TYR A 660 -16.35 -25.24 -17.15
N VAL A 661 -16.71 -23.98 -16.94
CA VAL A 661 -17.86 -23.34 -17.60
C VAL A 661 -17.44 -21.97 -18.13
N LEU A 662 -17.81 -21.67 -19.36
CA LEU A 662 -17.80 -20.34 -19.92
C LEU A 662 -19.23 -19.80 -19.95
N SER A 663 -19.46 -18.63 -19.37
CA SER A 663 -20.67 -17.84 -19.57
C SER A 663 -20.36 -16.72 -20.54
N ILE A 664 -21.06 -16.72 -21.69
CA ILE A 664 -20.83 -15.78 -22.78
C ILE A 664 -22.03 -14.86 -22.84
N ASP A 665 -22.14 -13.95 -21.90
CA ASP A 665 -23.26 -13.03 -21.81
C ASP A 665 -22.85 -11.71 -21.15
N GLU A 666 -23.31 -10.59 -21.69
CA GLU A 666 -23.15 -9.25 -21.10
C GLU A 666 -24.01 -9.06 -19.84
N LYS A 667 -24.98 -9.97 -19.59
CA LYS A 667 -25.85 -9.93 -18.43
C LYS A 667 -25.25 -10.50 -17.16
N SER A 668 -24.05 -11.08 -17.21
CA SER A 668 -23.40 -11.72 -16.05
C SER A 668 -22.77 -10.71 -15.09
N ASN A 669 -23.36 -9.55 -14.92
CA ASN A 669 -22.89 -8.46 -14.07
C ASN A 669 -23.14 -8.69 -12.57
N LEU A 670 -23.42 -9.91 -12.12
CA LEU A 670 -23.45 -10.30 -10.71
C LEU A 670 -22.09 -10.84 -10.27
N SER A 671 -21.04 -10.13 -10.57
CA SER A 671 -19.67 -10.57 -10.30
C SER A 671 -19.14 -10.12 -8.95
N LEU A 672 -19.90 -10.31 -7.90
CA LEU A 672 -19.25 -10.37 -6.61
C LEU A 672 -18.54 -11.73 -6.54
N LYS A 673 -17.22 -11.69 -6.45
CA LYS A 673 -16.37 -12.87 -6.23
C LYS A 673 -16.79 -13.55 -4.93
N ASN A 674 -17.95 -14.20 -4.91
CA ASN A 674 -18.52 -15.05 -3.87
C ASN A 674 -19.58 -14.45 -2.93
N GLU A 675 -19.91 -13.16 -2.93
CA GLU A 675 -20.93 -12.61 -2.01
C GLU A 675 -21.79 -11.52 -2.66
N ALA A 676 -23.10 -11.58 -2.40
CA ALA A 676 -24.00 -10.56 -2.90
C ALA A 676 -24.26 -9.46 -1.87
N TYR A 677 -24.17 -9.78 -0.58
CA TYR A 677 -24.30 -8.82 0.50
C TYR A 677 -22.98 -8.63 1.20
N LEU A 678 -22.64 -7.37 1.46
CA LEU A 678 -21.41 -6.97 2.13
C LEU A 678 -21.75 -5.92 3.18
N VAL A 679 -20.98 -5.89 4.26
CA VAL A 679 -21.06 -4.85 5.30
C VAL A 679 -20.04 -3.79 5.01
N VAL A 680 -20.44 -2.54 5.10
CA VAL A 680 -19.56 -1.38 4.94
C VAL A 680 -18.76 -1.17 6.22
N GLU A 681 -17.45 -1.36 6.16
CA GLU A 681 -16.57 -1.07 7.28
C GLU A 681 -16.18 0.41 7.31
N LYS A 682 -15.97 0.99 6.12
CA LYS A 682 -15.57 2.39 5.99
C LYS A 682 -16.00 2.94 4.63
N ALA A 683 -16.51 4.15 4.63
CA ALA A 683 -16.79 4.92 3.42
C ALA A 683 -15.93 6.19 3.44
N GLU A 684 -15.14 6.42 2.41
CA GLU A 684 -14.24 7.58 2.30
C GLU A 684 -14.38 8.27 0.95
N CYS A 685 -14.30 9.59 1.00
CA CYS A 685 -14.12 10.42 -0.17
C CYS A 685 -12.69 10.96 -0.16
N LEU A 686 -11.89 10.57 -1.13
CA LEU A 686 -10.55 11.10 -1.33
C LEU A 686 -10.62 12.17 -2.41
N ASP A 687 -10.24 13.39 -2.07
CA ASP A 687 -10.14 14.52 -3.00
C ASP A 687 -8.68 14.65 -3.42
N ALA A 688 -8.38 14.26 -4.65
CA ALA A 688 -7.07 14.45 -5.24
C ALA A 688 -7.22 15.33 -6.49
N ASP A 689 -6.69 16.54 -6.42
CA ASP A 689 -6.63 17.50 -7.54
C ASP A 689 -8.00 17.88 -8.17
N GLY A 690 -9.07 17.90 -7.35
CA GLY A 690 -10.43 18.22 -7.81
C GLY A 690 -11.21 17.05 -8.40
N ASP A 691 -10.59 15.86 -8.51
CA ASP A 691 -11.26 14.61 -8.82
C ASP A 691 -11.56 13.85 -7.52
N GLN A 692 -12.83 13.88 -7.12
CA GLN A 692 -13.30 13.16 -5.94
C GLN A 692 -13.43 11.66 -6.25
N THR A 693 -12.58 10.85 -5.64
CA THR A 693 -12.67 9.40 -5.70
C THR A 693 -13.30 8.88 -4.42
N TYR A 694 -14.39 8.13 -4.55
CA TYR A 694 -15.04 7.46 -3.44
C TYR A 694 -14.52 6.05 -3.32
N SER A 695 -14.26 5.62 -2.09
CA SER A 695 -13.88 4.25 -1.79
C SER A 695 -14.71 3.68 -0.66
N LEU A 696 -15.03 2.40 -0.75
CA LEU A 696 -15.68 1.63 0.30
C LEU A 696 -14.76 0.50 0.73
N GLU A 697 -14.54 0.40 2.03
CA GLU A 697 -13.98 -0.79 2.63
C GLU A 697 -15.14 -1.72 3.01
N LEU A 698 -15.14 -2.92 2.45
CA LEU A 698 -16.25 -3.86 2.55
C LEU A 698 -15.79 -5.17 3.17
N THR A 699 -16.62 -5.74 4.03
CA THR A 699 -16.37 -7.05 4.58
C THR A 699 -17.50 -8.02 4.31
N GLY A 700 -17.13 -9.26 4.08
CA GLY A 700 -18.04 -10.40 3.90
C GLY A 700 -17.30 -11.70 4.16
N LYS A 701 -17.94 -12.84 3.94
CA LYS A 701 -17.35 -14.15 4.25
C LYS A 701 -16.06 -14.45 3.51
N SER A 702 -15.98 -14.10 2.23
CA SER A 702 -14.81 -14.35 1.38
C SER A 702 -13.99 -13.09 1.10
N GLN A 703 -14.42 -11.96 1.61
CA GLN A 703 -13.76 -10.68 1.42
C GLN A 703 -13.73 -9.97 2.77
N LYS A 704 -12.55 -9.81 3.34
CA LYS A 704 -12.36 -9.16 4.62
C LYS A 704 -11.55 -7.90 4.38
N ASN A 705 -12.05 -6.74 4.83
CA ASN A 705 -11.37 -5.45 4.78
C ASN A 705 -10.85 -5.11 3.37
N LYS A 706 -11.65 -5.34 2.35
CA LYS A 706 -11.24 -5.06 0.98
C LYS A 706 -11.78 -3.71 0.53
N THR A 707 -10.88 -2.87 0.06
CA THR A 707 -11.21 -1.54 -0.48
C THR A 707 -11.59 -1.64 -1.95
N PHE A 708 -12.68 -0.98 -2.32
CA PHE A 708 -13.19 -0.86 -3.68
C PHE A 708 -13.37 0.61 -4.02
N THR A 709 -12.97 1.01 -5.20
CA THR A 709 -13.26 2.35 -5.72
C THR A 709 -14.67 2.39 -6.33
N ILE A 710 -15.31 3.55 -6.34
CA ILE A 710 -16.65 3.75 -6.89
C ILE A 710 -16.52 4.62 -8.14
N SER A 711 -17.12 4.15 -9.25
CA SER A 711 -17.04 4.84 -10.53
C SER A 711 -17.88 6.11 -10.62
N GLU A 712 -18.98 6.19 -9.85
CA GLU A 712 -19.91 7.33 -9.85
C GLU A 712 -20.22 7.78 -8.42
N LYS A 713 -20.03 9.08 -8.14
CA LYS A 713 -20.26 9.71 -6.83
C LYS A 713 -21.67 9.45 -6.27
N SER A 714 -22.68 9.51 -7.11
CA SER A 714 -24.08 9.30 -6.73
C SER A 714 -24.38 7.93 -6.12
N LEU A 715 -23.50 6.95 -6.31
CA LEU A 715 -23.63 5.61 -5.72
C LEU A 715 -23.20 5.57 -4.25
N ALA A 716 -22.41 6.54 -3.78
CA ALA A 716 -21.80 6.54 -2.46
C ALA A 716 -22.42 7.55 -1.50
N GLU A 717 -23.27 8.46 -1.99
CA GLU A 717 -23.76 9.60 -1.20
C GLU A 717 -24.58 9.22 0.04
N ASP A 718 -25.21 8.03 0.02
CA ASP A 718 -26.07 7.54 1.11
C ASP A 718 -25.50 6.27 1.76
N VAL A 719 -24.18 6.02 1.67
CA VAL A 719 -23.57 4.80 2.21
C VAL A 719 -22.74 5.11 3.44
N GLU A 720 -23.07 4.44 4.54
CA GLU A 720 -22.40 4.64 5.83
C GLU A 720 -21.79 3.34 6.40
N THR A 721 -20.88 3.53 7.37
CA THR A 721 -20.29 2.41 8.09
C THR A 721 -21.35 1.61 8.83
N GLY A 722 -21.36 0.31 8.62
CA GLY A 722 -22.32 -0.63 9.19
C GLY A 722 -23.49 -0.99 8.28
N ASP A 723 -23.67 -0.27 7.17
CA ASP A 723 -24.72 -0.59 6.20
C ASP A 723 -24.48 -1.94 5.56
N ILE A 724 -25.57 -2.63 5.22
CA ILE A 724 -25.49 -3.83 4.38
C ILE A 724 -25.86 -3.42 2.96
N ILE A 725 -24.95 -3.66 2.04
CA ILE A 725 -25.12 -3.29 0.63
C ILE A 725 -25.11 -4.50 -0.30
N ILE A 726 -25.73 -4.33 -1.44
CA ILE A 726 -25.51 -5.15 -2.63
C ILE A 726 -24.77 -4.29 -3.64
N CYS A 727 -23.66 -4.77 -4.18
CA CYS A 727 -22.94 -4.05 -5.22
C CYS A 727 -22.43 -4.98 -6.31
N ASN A 728 -22.20 -4.42 -7.50
CA ASN A 728 -21.49 -5.07 -8.58
C ASN A 728 -20.06 -4.51 -8.61
N VAL A 729 -19.10 -5.39 -8.77
CA VAL A 729 -17.69 -5.04 -8.84
C VAL A 729 -17.13 -5.55 -10.16
N ASN A 730 -16.53 -4.66 -10.93
CA ASN A 730 -15.88 -5.03 -12.18
C ASN A 730 -14.52 -5.71 -11.97
N GLY A 731 -13.90 -6.17 -13.05
CA GLY A 731 -12.60 -6.87 -13.02
C GLY A 731 -11.42 -6.06 -12.44
N GLN A 732 -11.59 -4.74 -12.25
CA GLN A 732 -10.59 -3.83 -11.65
C GLN A 732 -10.91 -3.45 -10.20
N ASN A 733 -11.85 -4.17 -9.55
CA ASN A 733 -12.35 -3.89 -8.20
C ASN A 733 -13.03 -2.50 -8.07
N GLU A 734 -13.64 -1.99 -9.15
CA GLU A 734 -14.48 -0.79 -9.06
C GLU A 734 -15.95 -1.19 -8.93
N ILE A 735 -16.68 -0.51 -8.06
CA ILE A 735 -18.12 -0.65 -7.91
C ILE A 735 -18.80 0.19 -8.99
N ASP A 736 -19.54 -0.46 -9.88
CA ASP A 736 -20.29 0.17 -10.98
C ASP A 736 -21.80 0.20 -10.72
N ASN A 737 -22.28 -0.49 -9.70
CA ASN A 737 -23.66 -0.45 -9.24
C ASN A 737 -23.71 -0.82 -7.76
N LEU A 738 -24.52 -0.10 -6.99
CA LEU A 738 -24.66 -0.29 -5.55
C LEU A 738 -26.10 0.00 -5.11
N ARG A 739 -26.57 -0.75 -4.14
CA ARG A 739 -27.83 -0.49 -3.45
C ARG A 739 -27.69 -0.82 -1.98
N VAL A 740 -28.03 0.15 -1.12
CA VAL A 740 -28.16 -0.09 0.32
C VAL A 740 -29.40 -0.96 0.57
N VAL A 741 -29.20 -2.08 1.25
CA VAL A 741 -30.25 -3.04 1.60
C VAL A 741 -30.68 -2.83 3.04
N PHE A 742 -29.75 -2.52 3.91
CA PHE A 742 -29.98 -2.17 5.29
C PHE A 742 -29.19 -0.89 5.60
N ASP A 743 -29.89 0.13 6.08
CA ASP A 743 -29.39 1.45 6.37
C ASP A 743 -29.35 1.63 7.89
N THR A 744 -28.16 1.83 8.43
CA THR A 744 -27.93 1.95 9.88
C THR A 744 -28.52 3.21 10.51
N GLU A 745 -28.77 4.27 9.73
CA GLU A 745 -29.45 5.47 10.23
C GLU A 745 -30.94 5.24 10.51
N LYS A 746 -31.54 4.23 9.87
CA LYS A 746 -32.95 3.91 9.99
C LYS A 746 -33.27 2.77 10.96
N ILE A 747 -32.30 2.41 11.83
CA ILE A 747 -32.48 1.35 12.83
C ILE A 747 -33.70 1.62 13.75
N ASP A 748 -33.97 2.87 14.09
CA ASP A 748 -35.11 3.23 14.94
C ASP A 748 -36.48 3.07 14.27
N ASP A 749 -36.52 2.82 12.95
CA ASP A 749 -37.73 2.63 12.18
C ASP A 749 -38.03 1.13 11.94
N LEU A 750 -37.67 0.28 12.92
CA LEU A 750 -37.77 -1.18 12.90
C LEU A 750 -39.17 -1.73 12.52
N GLY A 751 -40.22 -0.92 12.66
CA GLY A 751 -41.58 -1.26 12.19
C GLY A 751 -41.71 -1.47 10.67
N ASN A 752 -40.77 -0.95 9.87
CA ASN A 752 -40.75 -1.10 8.41
C ASN A 752 -39.74 -2.13 7.90
N ILE A 753 -38.81 -2.57 8.72
CA ILE A 753 -37.73 -3.50 8.38
C ILE A 753 -38.24 -4.96 8.24
N ASN A 754 -39.43 -5.25 8.70
CA ASN A 754 -40.13 -6.55 8.46
C ASN A 754 -40.34 -6.87 6.97
N LYS A 755 -39.87 -6.04 6.06
CA LYS A 755 -39.95 -6.23 4.60
C LYS A 755 -38.62 -6.55 3.95
N PHE A 756 -37.65 -7.06 4.70
CA PHE A 756 -36.52 -7.72 4.02
C PHE A 756 -37.02 -9.02 3.41
N GLU A 757 -37.81 -8.81 2.42
CA GLU A 757 -38.11 -9.79 1.42
C GLU A 757 -36.80 -10.26 0.84
N VAL A 758 -36.75 -11.53 0.58
CA VAL A 758 -35.86 -12.17 -0.34
C VAL A 758 -35.54 -11.22 -1.48
N ALA A 759 -34.37 -10.64 -1.46
CA ALA A 759 -34.01 -9.54 -2.35
C ALA A 759 -34.02 -9.94 -3.82
N ASN A 760 -33.86 -11.24 -4.12
CA ASN A 760 -33.98 -11.80 -5.44
C ASN A 760 -34.61 -13.20 -5.34
N GLY A 761 -35.91 -13.31 -5.54
CA GLY A 761 -36.60 -14.58 -5.64
C GLY A 761 -37.41 -14.64 -6.94
N VAL A 762 -37.62 -15.83 -7.40
CA VAL A 762 -38.42 -16.12 -8.59
C VAL A 762 -39.51 -17.14 -8.24
N GLU A 763 -40.75 -16.86 -8.61
CA GLU A 763 -41.82 -17.81 -8.51
C GLU A 763 -41.76 -18.75 -9.72
N HIS A 764 -41.69 -20.07 -9.46
CA HIS A 764 -41.71 -21.09 -10.49
C HIS A 764 -42.62 -22.23 -10.05
N ASN A 765 -43.60 -22.54 -10.87
CA ASN A 765 -44.61 -23.59 -10.61
C ASN A 765 -45.33 -23.41 -9.25
N GLY A 766 -45.66 -22.18 -8.88
CA GLY A 766 -46.34 -21.88 -7.61
C GLY A 766 -45.49 -22.02 -6.35
N LYS A 767 -44.18 -22.18 -6.51
CA LYS A 767 -43.21 -22.22 -5.41
C LYS A 767 -42.22 -21.06 -5.54
N TRP A 768 -42.01 -20.37 -4.45
CA TRP A 768 -41.03 -19.30 -4.36
C TRP A 768 -39.63 -19.84 -4.07
N TYR A 769 -38.64 -19.42 -4.84
CA TYR A 769 -37.24 -19.78 -4.68
C TYR A 769 -36.41 -18.55 -4.38
N ALA A 770 -35.79 -18.55 -3.22
CA ALA A 770 -34.90 -17.48 -2.79
C ALA A 770 -33.48 -17.72 -3.29
N ASN A 771 -32.98 -16.82 -4.13
CA ASN A 771 -31.56 -16.80 -4.49
C ASN A 771 -30.71 -16.29 -3.34
N LEU A 772 -31.17 -15.23 -2.72
CA LEU A 772 -30.52 -14.50 -1.64
C LEU A 772 -31.56 -14.15 -0.57
N GLY A 773 -31.24 -14.32 0.68
CA GLY A 773 -32.12 -13.94 1.79
C GLY A 773 -31.34 -13.23 2.89
N LEU A 774 -31.81 -12.06 3.29
CA LEU A 774 -31.40 -11.41 4.52
C LEU A 774 -32.56 -11.51 5.49
N TYR A 775 -32.32 -12.13 6.64
CA TYR A 775 -33.35 -12.38 7.64
C TYR A 775 -33.00 -11.66 8.93
N ASN A 776 -33.93 -10.88 9.45
CA ASN A 776 -33.87 -10.41 10.83
C ASN A 776 -34.49 -11.46 11.76
N GLY A 777 -33.93 -11.63 12.94
CA GLY A 777 -34.45 -12.55 13.92
C GLY A 777 -33.59 -12.65 15.18
N TYR A 778 -33.79 -13.76 15.91
CA TYR A 778 -33.21 -13.94 17.23
C TYR A 778 -32.48 -15.26 17.36
N ILE A 779 -31.41 -15.28 18.15
CA ILE A 779 -30.71 -16.50 18.52
C ILE A 779 -31.50 -17.20 19.65
N TYR A 780 -32.06 -18.32 19.33
CA TYR A 780 -32.80 -19.13 20.32
C TYR A 780 -31.84 -19.92 21.20
N SER A 781 -30.95 -20.67 20.58
CA SER A 781 -29.92 -21.42 21.31
C SER A 781 -28.65 -21.54 20.50
N GLN A 782 -27.53 -21.63 21.20
CA GLN A 782 -26.24 -21.93 20.62
C GLN A 782 -25.60 -23.05 21.45
N LYS A 783 -25.25 -24.14 20.79
CA LYS A 783 -24.58 -25.28 21.41
C LYS A 783 -23.79 -26.09 20.40
N ASP A 784 -22.58 -26.52 20.78
CA ASP A 784 -21.73 -27.40 19.96
C ASP A 784 -21.54 -26.90 18.52
N ASN A 785 -21.31 -25.59 18.34
CA ASN A 785 -21.22 -24.91 17.05
C ASN A 785 -22.49 -24.96 16.20
N VAL A 786 -23.65 -25.18 16.79
CA VAL A 786 -24.94 -25.09 16.13
C VAL A 786 -25.75 -23.95 16.72
N VAL A 787 -26.26 -23.10 15.85
CA VAL A 787 -27.17 -22.00 16.19
C VAL A 787 -28.58 -22.39 15.73
N ASN A 788 -29.56 -22.16 16.60
CA ASN A 788 -30.99 -22.18 16.25
C ASN A 788 -31.48 -20.72 16.19
N PHE A 789 -31.92 -20.32 15.03
CA PHE A 789 -32.35 -18.95 14.72
C PHE A 789 -33.86 -18.92 14.52
N VAL A 790 -34.51 -17.92 15.11
CA VAL A 790 -35.94 -17.66 14.99
C VAL A 790 -36.15 -16.36 14.25
N LYS A 791 -36.95 -16.38 13.20
CA LYS A 791 -37.24 -15.18 12.41
C LYS A 791 -38.01 -14.15 13.23
N GLN A 792 -37.80 -12.88 12.98
CA GLN A 792 -38.58 -11.80 13.58
C GLN A 792 -40.11 -11.98 13.28
N GLY A 793 -40.91 -11.61 14.25
CA GLY A 793 -42.35 -11.81 14.19
C GLY A 793 -42.84 -13.14 14.73
N GLU A 794 -41.97 -14.12 14.95
CA GLU A 794 -42.24 -15.35 15.65
C GLU A 794 -41.85 -15.20 17.14
N ASN A 795 -42.71 -15.70 18.04
CA ASN A 795 -42.41 -15.65 19.47
C ASN A 795 -41.42 -16.78 19.83
N PRO A 796 -40.16 -16.46 20.29
CA PRO A 796 -39.17 -17.46 20.64
C PRO A 796 -39.66 -18.49 21.62
N THR A 797 -40.61 -18.16 22.51
CA THR A 797 -41.13 -19.08 23.54
C THR A 797 -42.16 -20.07 23.02
N SER A 798 -42.71 -19.87 21.83
CA SER A 798 -43.79 -20.68 21.25
C SER A 798 -43.40 -21.34 19.91
N VAL A 799 -42.25 -21.00 19.34
CA VAL A 799 -41.80 -21.58 18.08
C VAL A 799 -41.38 -23.04 18.28
N LYS A 800 -41.90 -23.89 17.41
CA LYS A 800 -41.46 -25.29 17.42
C LYS A 800 -40.05 -25.40 16.87
N ARG A 801 -39.26 -26.29 17.45
CA ARG A 801 -37.88 -26.54 17.00
C ARG A 801 -37.78 -26.90 15.49
N ALA A 802 -38.84 -27.53 14.93
CA ALA A 802 -38.91 -27.86 13.52
C ALA A 802 -39.02 -26.60 12.61
N ASP A 803 -39.46 -25.47 13.15
CA ASP A 803 -39.70 -24.23 12.41
C ASP A 803 -38.54 -23.26 12.56
N MET A 804 -37.52 -23.60 13.38
CA MET A 804 -36.28 -22.83 13.54
C MET A 804 -35.30 -23.13 12.42
N LEU A 805 -34.55 -22.14 12.01
CA LEU A 805 -33.42 -22.34 11.11
C LEU A 805 -32.20 -22.79 11.91
N SER A 806 -31.75 -24.00 11.70
CA SER A 806 -30.60 -24.57 12.40
C SER A 806 -29.40 -24.66 11.47
N PHE A 807 -28.25 -24.15 11.88
CA PHE A 807 -27.02 -24.18 11.06
C PHE A 807 -25.77 -24.22 11.93
N LYS A 808 -24.66 -24.66 11.32
CA LYS A 808 -23.35 -24.67 11.97
C LYS A 808 -22.64 -23.33 11.83
N THR A 809 -21.98 -22.90 12.90
CA THR A 809 -21.19 -21.65 12.94
C THR A 809 -19.77 -21.81 12.42
N SER A 810 -19.29 -23.03 12.20
CA SER A 810 -17.90 -23.33 11.84
C SER A 810 -17.41 -22.64 10.55
N ASN A 811 -18.33 -22.18 9.71
CA ASN A 811 -18.03 -21.45 8.47
C ASN A 811 -18.83 -20.14 8.34
N LEU A 812 -19.36 -19.63 9.44
CA LEU A 812 -20.15 -18.41 9.49
C LEU A 812 -19.27 -17.25 9.94
N LEU A 813 -19.24 -16.19 9.17
CA LEU A 813 -18.68 -14.92 9.63
C LEU A 813 -19.70 -14.24 10.54
N ILE A 814 -19.29 -13.84 11.75
CA ILE A 814 -20.15 -13.10 12.68
C ILE A 814 -19.52 -11.73 12.90
N LEU A 815 -20.28 -10.69 12.59
CA LEU A 815 -19.88 -9.31 12.68
C LEU A 815 -20.69 -8.61 13.79
N GLN A 816 -19.99 -7.79 14.57
CA GLN A 816 -20.61 -6.84 15.50
C GLN A 816 -20.37 -5.43 14.97
N VAL A 817 -21.46 -4.68 14.82
CA VAL A 817 -21.43 -3.28 14.38
C VAL A 817 -21.75 -2.38 15.57
N ASP A 818 -20.83 -1.48 15.90
CA ASP A 818 -20.95 -0.45 16.90
C ASP A 818 -20.60 0.90 16.26
N LYS A 819 -21.60 1.57 15.68
CA LYS A 819 -21.37 2.81 14.94
C LYS A 819 -20.88 3.97 15.82
N ASP A 820 -21.11 3.90 17.13
CA ASP A 820 -20.67 4.90 18.11
C ASP A 820 -19.27 4.64 18.65
N ALA A 821 -18.61 3.56 18.21
CA ALA A 821 -17.24 3.28 18.59
C ALA A 821 -16.32 4.45 18.17
N PRO A 822 -15.48 4.97 19.08
CA PRO A 822 -14.67 6.16 18.84
C PRO A 822 -13.62 5.98 17.76
N ARG A 823 -13.20 4.73 17.46
CA ARG A 823 -12.23 4.43 16.41
C ARG A 823 -12.94 3.74 15.24
N ALA A 824 -12.69 4.21 14.03
CA ALA A 824 -13.29 3.63 12.82
C ALA A 824 -13.09 2.09 12.72
N ARG A 825 -11.91 1.59 13.04
CA ARG A 825 -11.58 0.15 13.05
C ARG A 825 -12.35 -0.69 14.08
N ASP A 826 -12.93 -0.05 15.10
CA ASP A 826 -13.69 -0.72 16.16
C ASP A 826 -15.19 -0.76 15.83
N ARG A 827 -15.61 -0.10 14.75
CA ARG A 827 -17.03 0.01 14.37
C ARG A 827 -17.60 -1.27 13.77
N VAL A 828 -16.78 -2.03 13.04
CA VAL A 828 -17.18 -3.34 12.51
C VAL A 828 -16.12 -4.36 12.91
N GLN A 829 -16.51 -5.34 13.74
CA GLN A 829 -15.58 -6.32 14.27
C GLN A 829 -16.07 -7.75 14.03
N SER A 830 -15.15 -8.64 13.67
CA SER A 830 -15.44 -10.08 13.65
C SER A 830 -15.39 -10.62 15.08
N VAL A 831 -16.44 -11.29 15.49
CA VAL A 831 -16.57 -11.87 16.82
C VAL A 831 -16.72 -13.40 16.77
N SER A 832 -16.38 -14.06 17.86
CA SER A 832 -16.57 -15.52 17.95
C SER A 832 -18.05 -15.87 18.15
N PRO A 833 -18.48 -17.10 17.82
CA PRO A 833 -19.83 -17.55 18.11
C PRO A 833 -20.22 -17.44 19.59
N ASP A 834 -19.26 -17.52 20.50
CA ASP A 834 -19.52 -17.41 21.95
C ASP A 834 -19.97 -16.01 22.39
N ALA A 835 -19.84 -15.01 21.51
CA ALA A 835 -20.34 -13.66 21.75
C ALA A 835 -21.87 -13.52 21.57
N LEU A 836 -22.52 -14.53 20.95
CA LEU A 836 -23.95 -14.53 20.71
C LEU A 836 -24.74 -14.87 21.98
N ALA A 837 -25.52 -13.91 22.49
CA ALA A 837 -26.47 -14.19 23.56
C ALA A 837 -27.66 -15.00 23.02
N SER A 838 -27.97 -16.11 23.72
CA SER A 838 -29.08 -16.98 23.31
C SER A 838 -30.26 -16.90 24.32
N TYR A 839 -31.48 -17.09 23.82
CA TYR A 839 -32.66 -17.08 24.65
C TYR A 839 -32.68 -18.24 25.64
N GLU A 840 -32.22 -19.43 25.24
CA GLU A 840 -32.20 -20.62 26.06
C GLU A 840 -31.31 -20.46 27.32
N ASP A 841 -30.19 -19.72 27.18
CA ASP A 841 -29.23 -19.55 28.28
C ASP A 841 -29.55 -18.34 29.15
N ASN A 842 -30.01 -17.22 28.56
CA ASN A 842 -30.10 -15.92 29.26
C ASN A 842 -31.52 -15.37 29.35
N SER A 843 -32.50 -15.98 28.76
CA SER A 843 -33.89 -15.46 28.55
C SER A 843 -33.90 -14.08 27.83
N VAL A 844 -32.80 -13.76 27.16
CA VAL A 844 -32.65 -12.55 26.33
C VAL A 844 -32.21 -13.01 24.95
N CYS A 845 -32.90 -12.54 23.94
CA CYS A 845 -32.56 -12.85 22.56
C CYS A 845 -31.67 -11.77 22.00
N GLU A 846 -30.51 -12.18 21.45
CA GLU A 846 -29.72 -11.32 20.58
C GLU A 846 -30.47 -11.14 19.26
N GLU A 847 -30.78 -9.92 18.88
CA GLU A 847 -31.33 -9.61 17.57
C GLU A 847 -30.19 -9.53 16.55
N VAL A 848 -30.34 -10.29 15.47
CA VAL A 848 -29.31 -10.42 14.47
C VAL A 848 -29.88 -10.38 13.06
N TRP A 849 -29.02 -9.97 12.13
CA TRP A 849 -29.28 -10.05 10.70
C TRP A 849 -28.49 -11.21 10.11
N LEU A 850 -29.21 -12.19 9.57
CA LEU A 850 -28.63 -13.40 8.99
C LEU A 850 -28.74 -13.36 7.47
N TYR A 851 -27.61 -13.29 6.79
CA TYR A 851 -27.54 -13.47 5.36
C TYR A 851 -27.44 -14.94 5.01
N VAL A 852 -28.41 -15.41 4.24
CA VAL A 852 -28.50 -16.79 3.74
C VAL A 852 -28.48 -16.76 2.23
N ARG A 853 -27.70 -17.64 1.63
CA ARG A 853 -27.59 -17.76 0.20
C ARG A 853 -27.80 -19.20 -0.23
N LEU A 854 -28.75 -19.41 -1.15
CA LEU A 854 -29.15 -20.76 -1.59
C LEU A 854 -29.33 -21.75 -0.42
N GLY A 855 -29.89 -21.25 0.69
CA GLY A 855 -30.12 -22.05 1.91
C GLY A 855 -28.88 -22.16 2.83
N THR A 856 -27.73 -21.60 2.48
CA THR A 856 -26.53 -21.64 3.30
C THR A 856 -26.31 -20.32 4.00
N PRO A 857 -26.21 -20.26 5.35
CA PRO A 857 -25.82 -19.08 6.08
C PRO A 857 -24.40 -18.62 5.72
N MET A 858 -24.25 -17.37 5.36
CA MET A 858 -22.99 -16.79 4.89
C MET A 858 -22.35 -15.90 5.95
N PHE A 859 -23.11 -14.95 6.47
CA PHE A 859 -22.68 -14.13 7.60
C PHE A 859 -23.86 -13.70 8.48
N MET A 860 -23.56 -13.25 9.67
CA MET A 860 -24.50 -12.74 10.66
C MET A 860 -23.98 -11.39 11.18
N VAL A 861 -24.87 -10.44 11.37
CA VAL A 861 -24.53 -9.11 11.89
C VAL A 861 -25.36 -8.80 13.13
N MET A 862 -24.68 -8.34 14.16
CA MET A 862 -25.28 -7.79 15.40
C MET A 862 -25.03 -6.28 15.41
N TYR A 863 -26.05 -5.49 15.76
CA TYR A 863 -25.89 -4.05 15.95
C TYR A 863 -25.99 -3.72 17.45
N LYS A 864 -25.03 -2.90 17.94
CA LYS A 864 -25.05 -2.38 19.31
C LYS A 864 -25.66 -1.02 19.36
#